data_33d368cda0c4e3355628faff6189a609
#
_entry.id   33d368cda0c4e3355628faff6189a609
#
_cell.length_a   1.000
_cell.length_b   1.000
_cell.length_c   1.000
_cell.angle_alpha   90.00
_cell.angle_beta   90.00
_cell.angle_gamma   90.00
#
_symmetry.space_group_name_H-M   'P 1'
#
loop_
_entity.id
_entity.type
_entity.pdbx_description
1 polymer ?
#
loop_
_entity_poly.entity_id
_entity_poly.type
_entity_poly.pdbx_seq_one_letter_code
_entity_poly.pdbx_strand_id
1 'polypeptide(L)'
;AAAAEAAELRLSRQERELRWLAAEVGRLKEPQGLHCPGSASPELQRLRAENEKLRYRLLHLRRSLAAELGRAAPAQPPAGGEKVSSASPADAVNQIKEEKKKENEAVNQHQNDLQCGPSFIEDRLKLYEALKKEHDALLAYRAANQSKPIKITLTDGETLEGESWKTTPYQLAVGISQVLASNAVIAKVNGELWDLDRPLEGDCTLELLTFDNEEAKAVYWHSSAHILGEAMEGHFGGCLCYGPPIENGFHYDMYIEDRSVSSTEFPLLESRCKNIIKEKQPFERLEVKKEILLDMFKYNKFKCRILNEKVKTPTTTVYRCGPLIDLCKGPHVRHTGKIKALKIVKSSSTYWEGKSDMETLQRIYGISFPDNKMMKEWEKVQEEAKSRDHRKIGKEQELFFFHDLSPGSCFFLPRGAFLYNTLVDFIRGEYRRRNFTEVVSPNVFNSKLWEASGHWQHYSENMFSFEIEKETFALKPMNCPGHCLMFAHRPRSWRELPLRLADFGVLHRNELSGTLSGLTRVRRFQQDDAHIFCTMEQVKRKKAPSTSPSVNQKTLSLSQCKLTVNKTKIPEQLQNSLNDFGEQWSLNPGDGAFYGPKIDIKIKDAIGRYHQCATIQLDFQLPIRFNLTYVGKDGDDKKRPVIIHRAILGSVERMIAILAENYGGKWPFWLSPRQVMVVPVGPTSEQYAQQVCNQFFEAGFMSDVDLDQSCTLNKKIRNAQLAQYNFILVVGEKEKANNAVNVRTRDNKIHGEISVSSTIEKLKKFKTSQIANAEEEF
;
A
#
# COMPACT_ATOMS: atom_id res chain seq x y z
N ALA A 1 -18.46 -21.61 -26.77
CA ALA A 1 -19.83 -22.05 -26.66
C ALA A 1 -20.19 -22.53 -25.27
N ALA A 2 -19.50 -23.52 -24.69
CA ALA A 2 -19.81 -24.06 -23.35
C ALA A 2 -19.70 -23.01 -22.20
N ALA A 3 -18.75 -22.08 -22.27
CA ALA A 3 -18.60 -21.02 -21.26
C ALA A 3 -19.74 -19.97 -21.35
N ALA A 4 -20.17 -19.63 -22.56
CA ALA A 4 -21.29 -18.73 -22.80
C ALA A 4 -22.62 -19.34 -22.34
N GLU A 5 -22.84 -20.62 -22.63
CA GLU A 5 -24.01 -21.38 -22.21
C GLU A 5 -24.10 -21.51 -20.67
N ALA A 6 -22.96 -21.75 -20.00
CA ALA A 6 -22.88 -21.76 -18.54
C ALA A 6 -23.14 -20.36 -17.93
N ALA A 7 -22.73 -19.28 -18.60
CA ALA A 7 -23.00 -17.91 -18.18
C ALA A 7 -24.48 -17.54 -18.34
N GLU A 8 -25.12 -17.94 -19.45
CA GLU A 8 -26.57 -17.76 -19.67
C GLU A 8 -27.41 -18.53 -18.64
N LEU A 9 -27.00 -19.74 -18.30
CA LEU A 9 -27.70 -20.54 -17.27
C LEU A 9 -27.62 -19.90 -15.88
N ARG A 10 -26.46 -19.31 -15.53
CA ARG A 10 -26.28 -18.55 -14.29
C ARG A 10 -27.11 -17.27 -14.29
N LEU A 11 -27.15 -16.55 -15.41
CA LEU A 11 -27.95 -15.35 -15.58
C LEU A 11 -29.45 -15.65 -15.38
N SER A 12 -29.98 -16.69 -16.04
CA SER A 12 -31.38 -17.13 -15.94
C SER A 12 -31.75 -17.57 -14.52
N ARG A 13 -30.84 -18.17 -13.78
CA ARG A 13 -31.06 -18.55 -12.36
C ARG A 13 -31.19 -17.33 -11.48
N GLN A 14 -30.30 -16.36 -11.63
CA GLN A 14 -30.29 -15.13 -10.81
C GLN A 14 -31.46 -14.20 -11.16
N GLU A 15 -31.90 -14.16 -12.41
CA GLU A 15 -33.12 -13.42 -12.79
C GLU A 15 -34.40 -14.02 -12.16
N ARG A 16 -34.49 -15.34 -12.01
CA ARG A 16 -35.58 -15.99 -11.29
C ARG A 16 -35.58 -15.66 -9.80
N GLU A 17 -34.40 -15.67 -9.19
CA GLU A 17 -34.19 -15.34 -7.77
C GLU A 17 -34.55 -13.87 -7.48
N LEU A 18 -34.19 -12.95 -8.40
CA LEU A 18 -34.54 -11.53 -8.30
C LEU A 18 -36.06 -11.29 -8.43
N ARG A 19 -36.74 -12.02 -9.35
CA ARG A 19 -38.20 -11.94 -9.46
C ARG A 19 -38.91 -12.46 -8.21
N TRP A 20 -38.42 -13.54 -7.63
CA TRP A 20 -38.96 -14.08 -6.38
C TRP A 20 -38.78 -13.07 -5.21
N LEU A 21 -37.60 -12.49 -5.04
CA LEU A 21 -37.34 -11.46 -4.03
C LEU A 21 -38.17 -10.20 -4.23
N ALA A 22 -38.37 -9.77 -5.48
CA ALA A 22 -39.25 -8.63 -5.77
C ALA A 22 -40.71 -8.90 -5.41
N ALA A 23 -41.18 -10.11 -5.63
CA ALA A 23 -42.53 -10.53 -5.24
C ALA A 23 -42.68 -10.60 -3.71
N GLU A 24 -41.66 -11.07 -2.99
CA GLU A 24 -41.65 -11.16 -1.52
C GLU A 24 -41.59 -9.78 -0.86
N VAL A 25 -40.78 -8.86 -1.39
CA VAL A 25 -40.79 -7.44 -0.98
C VAL A 25 -42.14 -6.79 -1.26
N GLY A 26 -42.84 -7.17 -2.34
CA GLY A 26 -44.19 -6.76 -2.67
C GLY A 26 -45.18 -7.22 -1.62
N ARG A 27 -45.15 -8.48 -1.23
CA ARG A 27 -46.04 -9.06 -0.19
C ARG A 27 -45.86 -8.40 1.17
N LEU A 28 -44.64 -8.07 1.55
CA LEU A 28 -44.32 -7.39 2.80
C LEU A 28 -44.74 -5.87 2.81
N LYS A 29 -45.14 -5.34 1.64
CA LYS A 29 -45.63 -3.95 1.50
C LYS A 29 -47.16 -3.80 1.59
N GLU A 30 -47.92 -4.90 1.53
CA GLU A 30 -49.39 -4.80 1.68
C GLU A 30 -49.75 -4.54 3.15
N PRO A 31 -50.54 -3.49 3.43
CA PRO A 31 -50.84 -3.07 4.80
C PRO A 31 -51.96 -3.92 5.37
N GLN A 32 -51.69 -4.72 6.37
CA GLN A 32 -52.71 -4.94 7.41
C GLN A 32 -52.64 -3.73 8.33
N GLY A 33 -53.71 -2.95 8.33
CA GLY A 33 -53.76 -1.65 8.94
C GLY A 33 -53.34 -1.60 10.40
N LEU A 34 -52.35 -0.76 10.64
CA LEU A 34 -52.20 0.05 11.85
C LEU A 34 -50.98 0.95 11.64
N HIS A 35 -51.23 2.25 11.60
CA HIS A 35 -50.20 3.28 11.47
C HIS A 35 -49.29 3.31 12.72
N CYS A 36 -47.97 3.10 12.52
CA CYS A 36 -46.92 3.75 13.27
C CYS A 36 -45.77 4.10 12.30
N PRO A 37 -45.38 5.38 12.18
CA PRO A 37 -44.26 5.77 11.30
C PRO A 37 -42.94 5.53 12.02
N GLY A 38 -42.06 4.65 11.47
CA GLY A 38 -40.68 4.71 11.90
C GLY A 38 -39.83 3.46 11.91
N SER A 39 -40.30 2.24 11.62
CA SER A 39 -39.37 1.11 11.54
C SER A 39 -39.81 0.10 10.49
N ALA A 40 -39.12 0.08 9.36
CA ALA A 40 -39.20 -1.06 8.44
C ALA A 40 -38.70 -2.31 9.18
N SER A 41 -39.47 -3.43 9.12
CA SER A 41 -39.09 -4.68 9.81
C SER A 41 -37.67 -5.10 9.43
N PRO A 42 -36.90 -5.70 10.34
CA PRO A 42 -35.53 -6.18 10.04
C PRO A 42 -35.49 -7.12 8.81
N GLU A 43 -36.55 -7.87 8.59
CA GLU A 43 -36.70 -8.79 7.45
C GLU A 43 -36.87 -8.03 6.12
N LEU A 44 -37.60 -6.95 6.08
CA LEU A 44 -37.73 -6.09 4.90
C LEU A 44 -36.41 -5.40 4.56
N GLN A 45 -35.64 -4.96 5.54
CA GLN A 45 -34.30 -4.40 5.34
C GLN A 45 -33.34 -5.44 4.79
N ARG A 46 -33.36 -6.67 5.32
CA ARG A 46 -32.55 -7.79 4.84
C ARG A 46 -32.87 -8.14 3.38
N LEU A 47 -34.14 -8.28 3.03
CA LEU A 47 -34.57 -8.62 1.67
C LEU A 47 -34.27 -7.50 0.66
N ARG A 48 -34.32 -6.25 1.07
CA ARG A 48 -33.87 -5.11 0.23
C ARG A 48 -32.36 -5.19 -0.03
N ALA A 49 -31.55 -5.45 0.98
CA ALA A 49 -30.11 -5.59 0.82
C ALA A 49 -29.72 -6.79 -0.07
N GLU A 50 -30.42 -7.92 0.04
CA GLU A 50 -30.23 -9.08 -0.85
C GLU A 50 -30.65 -8.77 -2.30
N ASN A 51 -31.74 -8.04 -2.50
CA ASN A 51 -32.20 -7.61 -3.83
C ASN A 51 -31.15 -6.69 -4.51
N GLU A 52 -30.54 -5.75 -3.77
CA GLU A 52 -29.49 -4.89 -4.29
C GLU A 52 -28.23 -5.69 -4.66
N LYS A 53 -27.79 -6.64 -3.81
CA LYS A 53 -26.66 -7.52 -4.12
C LYS A 53 -26.89 -8.35 -5.38
N LEU A 54 -28.08 -8.87 -5.57
CA LEU A 54 -28.43 -9.65 -6.75
C LEU A 54 -28.49 -8.80 -8.02
N ARG A 55 -29.06 -7.57 -7.95
CA ARG A 55 -29.04 -6.62 -9.07
C ARG A 55 -27.61 -6.29 -9.50
N TYR A 56 -26.72 -6.05 -8.55
CA TYR A 56 -25.31 -5.80 -8.83
C TYR A 56 -24.63 -6.99 -9.53
N ARG A 57 -24.82 -8.22 -9.01
CA ARG A 57 -24.29 -9.45 -9.64
C ARG A 57 -24.82 -9.67 -11.04
N LEU A 58 -26.09 -9.40 -11.28
CA LEU A 58 -26.75 -9.53 -12.57
C LEU A 58 -26.19 -8.57 -13.61
N LEU A 59 -25.90 -7.34 -13.20
CA LEU A 59 -25.27 -6.34 -14.06
C LEU A 59 -23.84 -6.78 -14.48
N HIS A 60 -23.07 -7.33 -13.56
CA HIS A 60 -21.72 -7.84 -13.84
C HIS A 60 -21.75 -9.06 -14.76
N LEU A 61 -22.66 -10.01 -14.56
CA LEU A 61 -22.80 -11.17 -15.44
C LEU A 61 -23.22 -10.78 -16.86
N ARG A 62 -24.15 -9.83 -17.02
CA ARG A 62 -24.53 -9.30 -18.34
C ARG A 62 -23.35 -8.63 -19.05
N ARG A 63 -22.51 -7.88 -18.33
CA ARG A 63 -21.29 -7.27 -18.90
C ARG A 63 -20.25 -8.32 -19.31
N SER A 64 -20.04 -9.35 -18.48
CA SER A 64 -19.12 -10.46 -18.79
C SER A 64 -19.61 -11.26 -20.00
N LEU A 65 -20.91 -11.56 -20.08
CA LEU A 65 -21.50 -12.28 -21.21
C LEU A 65 -21.40 -11.47 -22.51
N ALA A 66 -21.65 -10.16 -22.47
CA ALA A 66 -21.49 -9.28 -23.63
C ALA A 66 -20.04 -9.20 -24.10
N ALA A 67 -19.07 -9.22 -23.17
CA ALA A 67 -17.64 -9.25 -23.49
C ALA A 67 -17.19 -10.60 -24.10
N GLU A 68 -17.76 -11.71 -23.66
CA GLU A 68 -17.49 -13.05 -24.20
C GLU A 68 -18.14 -13.25 -25.57
N LEU A 69 -19.38 -12.79 -25.75
CA LEU A 69 -20.06 -12.85 -27.04
C LEU A 69 -19.40 -11.95 -28.09
N GLY A 70 -18.88 -10.79 -27.71
CA GLY A 70 -18.09 -9.90 -28.58
C GLY A 70 -16.73 -10.48 -29.01
N ARG A 71 -16.17 -11.46 -28.26
CA ARG A 71 -14.94 -12.18 -28.60
C ARG A 71 -15.14 -13.46 -29.43
N ALA A 72 -16.37 -13.93 -29.56
CA ALA A 72 -16.69 -15.23 -30.18
C ALA A 72 -17.12 -15.15 -31.64
N ALA A 73 -16.93 -14.04 -32.31
CA ALA A 73 -17.20 -13.92 -33.77
C ALA A 73 -15.91 -14.13 -34.57
N PRO A 74 -15.67 -15.33 -35.16
CA PRO A 74 -14.66 -15.47 -36.19
C PRO A 74 -15.27 -15.00 -37.51
N ALA A 75 -14.58 -14.10 -38.17
CA ALA A 75 -14.88 -13.73 -39.56
C ALA A 75 -14.70 -14.95 -40.48
N GLN A 76 -15.80 -15.53 -40.94
CA GLN A 76 -15.78 -16.35 -42.16
C GLN A 76 -16.24 -15.47 -43.36
N PRO A 77 -15.54 -15.52 -44.49
CA PRO A 77 -15.96 -14.78 -45.68
C PRO A 77 -17.17 -15.45 -46.33
N PRO A 78 -18.19 -14.70 -46.80
CA PRO A 78 -19.26 -15.27 -47.57
C PRO A 78 -18.78 -15.55 -49.01
N ALA A 79 -18.97 -16.79 -49.45
CA ALA A 79 -18.94 -17.14 -50.87
C ALA A 79 -20.27 -16.73 -51.49
N GLY A 80 -20.22 -15.94 -52.57
CA GLY A 80 -21.39 -15.62 -53.36
C GLY A 80 -21.33 -14.19 -53.90
N GLY A 81 -21.02 -14.04 -55.17
CA GLY A 81 -20.81 -12.76 -55.84
C GLY A 81 -22.08 -11.95 -56.03
N GLU A 82 -21.97 -10.68 -55.74
CA GLU A 82 -22.67 -9.62 -56.45
C GLU A 82 -21.78 -8.38 -56.53
N LYS A 83 -21.78 -7.79 -57.73
CA LYS A 83 -20.96 -6.63 -58.08
C LYS A 83 -21.40 -5.40 -57.28
N VAL A 84 -20.52 -4.85 -56.44
CA VAL A 84 -20.68 -3.49 -55.94
C VAL A 84 -19.58 -2.61 -56.53
N SER A 85 -20.01 -1.51 -57.10
CA SER A 85 -19.24 -0.50 -57.81
C SER A 85 -18.12 0.08 -56.96
N SER A 86 -16.98 0.26 -57.61
CA SER A 86 -15.78 0.92 -57.09
C SER A 86 -16.05 2.38 -56.70
N ALA A 87 -16.06 2.69 -55.41
CA ALA A 87 -15.87 4.06 -54.92
C ALA A 87 -14.36 4.35 -54.81
N SER A 88 -13.94 5.54 -55.23
CA SER A 88 -12.54 5.93 -55.31
C SER A 88 -11.93 6.21 -53.92
N PRO A 89 -10.60 6.11 -53.73
CA PRO A 89 -9.93 6.41 -52.47
C PRO A 89 -10.15 7.84 -51.95
N ALA A 90 -10.66 8.75 -52.76
CA ALA A 90 -10.99 10.13 -52.42
C ALA A 90 -12.25 10.25 -51.53
N ASP A 91 -13.23 9.35 -51.73
CA ASP A 91 -14.51 9.39 -51.00
C ASP A 91 -14.34 8.84 -49.56
N ALA A 92 -13.47 7.87 -49.34
CA ALA A 92 -13.14 7.36 -48.03
C ALA A 92 -12.40 8.40 -47.15
N VAL A 93 -11.54 9.24 -47.76
CA VAL A 93 -10.84 10.33 -47.07
C VAL A 93 -11.80 11.47 -46.72
N ASN A 94 -12.82 11.73 -47.51
CA ASN A 94 -13.84 12.73 -47.22
C ASN A 94 -14.82 12.26 -46.12
N GLN A 95 -15.20 11.00 -46.07
CA GLN A 95 -16.01 10.44 -44.97
C GLN A 95 -15.28 10.50 -43.63
N ILE A 96 -13.99 10.15 -43.59
CA ILE A 96 -13.17 10.26 -42.39
C ILE A 96 -12.98 11.73 -41.94
N LYS A 97 -12.95 12.68 -42.87
CA LYS A 97 -12.91 14.12 -42.54
C LYS A 97 -14.26 14.64 -42.04
N GLU A 98 -15.37 14.15 -42.58
CA GLU A 98 -16.70 14.52 -42.07
C GLU A 98 -17.04 13.89 -40.73
N GLU A 99 -16.62 12.65 -40.47
CA GLU A 99 -16.75 12.02 -39.16
C GLU A 99 -15.90 12.76 -38.10
N LYS A 100 -14.64 13.09 -38.42
CA LYS A 100 -13.79 13.91 -37.51
C LYS A 100 -14.32 15.34 -37.32
N LYS A 101 -15.03 15.90 -38.33
CA LYS A 101 -15.66 17.21 -38.20
C LYS A 101 -16.89 17.15 -37.30
N LYS A 102 -17.71 16.07 -37.43
CA LYS A 102 -18.86 15.81 -36.54
C LYS A 102 -18.43 15.48 -35.11
N GLU A 103 -17.35 14.71 -34.92
CA GLU A 103 -16.75 14.49 -33.59
C GLU A 103 -16.22 15.79 -32.98
N ASN A 104 -15.56 16.66 -33.77
CA ASN A 104 -15.12 17.96 -33.28
C ASN A 104 -16.26 18.94 -33.02
N GLU A 105 -17.36 18.89 -33.78
CA GLU A 105 -18.56 19.69 -33.53
C GLU A 105 -19.33 19.18 -32.32
N ALA A 106 -19.40 17.87 -32.09
CA ALA A 106 -19.99 17.27 -30.88
C ALA A 106 -19.12 17.59 -29.61
N VAL A 107 -17.79 17.60 -29.75
CA VAL A 107 -16.85 18.03 -28.70
C VAL A 107 -17.01 19.52 -28.40
N ASN A 108 -17.22 20.36 -29.42
CA ASN A 108 -17.44 21.79 -29.24
C ASN A 108 -18.85 22.12 -28.70
N GLN A 109 -19.89 21.36 -29.04
CA GLN A 109 -21.21 21.49 -28.43
C GLN A 109 -21.18 21.04 -26.96
N HIS A 110 -20.48 19.94 -26.62
CA HIS A 110 -20.24 19.54 -25.22
C HIS A 110 -19.38 20.53 -24.45
N GLN A 111 -18.48 21.28 -25.12
CA GLN A 111 -17.73 22.37 -24.49
C GLN A 111 -18.58 23.61 -24.20
N ASN A 112 -19.61 23.89 -24.99
CA ASN A 112 -20.53 25.02 -24.76
C ASN A 112 -21.59 24.75 -23.69
N ASP A 113 -22.03 23.50 -23.52
CA ASP A 113 -22.92 23.12 -22.40
C ASP A 113 -22.23 23.06 -21.03
N LEU A 114 -20.88 23.13 -21.01
CA LEU A 114 -20.05 23.09 -19.80
C LEU A 114 -19.70 24.51 -19.25
N GLN A 115 -20.27 25.60 -19.80
CA GLN A 115 -19.97 26.97 -19.35
C GLN A 115 -20.83 27.47 -18.19
N CYS A 116 -21.83 26.74 -17.70
CA CYS A 116 -22.57 27.09 -16.51
C CYS A 116 -22.16 26.18 -15.35
N GLY A 117 -21.15 26.61 -14.58
CA GLY A 117 -20.79 25.93 -13.33
C GLY A 117 -21.94 25.91 -12.31
N PRO A 118 -21.90 25.09 -11.24
CA PRO A 118 -22.94 25.07 -10.22
C PRO A 118 -23.21 26.48 -9.68
N SER A 119 -24.48 26.88 -9.56
CA SER A 119 -24.92 28.25 -9.14
C SER A 119 -24.30 28.69 -7.81
N PHE A 120 -24.00 27.75 -6.90
CA PHE A 120 -23.40 28.05 -5.60
C PHE A 120 -21.99 28.64 -5.70
N ILE A 121 -21.28 28.43 -6.81
CA ILE A 121 -19.91 28.96 -7.01
C ILE A 121 -19.98 30.50 -7.09
N GLU A 122 -20.91 31.07 -7.84
CA GLU A 122 -21.05 32.52 -7.96
C GLU A 122 -21.43 33.17 -6.63
N ASP A 123 -22.36 32.59 -5.88
CA ASP A 123 -22.79 33.12 -4.58
C ASP A 123 -21.66 33.07 -3.56
N ARG A 124 -20.93 32.00 -3.53
CA ARG A 124 -19.72 31.81 -2.68
C ARG A 124 -18.64 32.85 -3.02
N LEU A 125 -18.38 33.10 -4.31
CA LEU A 125 -17.41 34.08 -4.76
C LEU A 125 -17.79 35.50 -4.37
N LYS A 126 -19.08 35.91 -4.56
CA LYS A 126 -19.57 37.24 -4.17
C LYS A 126 -19.36 37.49 -2.68
N LEU A 127 -19.67 36.51 -1.84
CA LEU A 127 -19.48 36.61 -0.39
C LEU A 127 -18.00 36.69 -0.02
N TYR A 128 -17.16 35.88 -0.65
CA TYR A 128 -15.71 35.91 -0.43
C TYR A 128 -15.09 37.25 -0.84
N GLU A 129 -15.44 37.79 -1.99
CA GLU A 129 -14.92 39.07 -2.48
C GLU A 129 -15.25 40.25 -1.57
N ALA A 130 -16.48 40.26 -1.01
CA ALA A 130 -16.86 41.27 -0.03
C ALA A 130 -15.97 41.19 1.24
N LEU A 131 -15.79 39.98 1.78
CA LEU A 131 -14.94 39.73 2.96
C LEU A 131 -13.47 40.02 2.69
N LYS A 132 -12.99 39.67 1.50
CA LYS A 132 -11.61 39.95 1.08
C LYS A 132 -11.31 41.44 1.01
N LYS A 133 -12.24 42.21 0.49
CA LYS A 133 -12.11 43.67 0.44
C LYS A 133 -11.98 44.32 1.84
N GLU A 134 -12.76 43.85 2.81
CA GLU A 134 -12.63 44.25 4.21
C GLU A 134 -11.29 43.87 4.82
N HIS A 135 -10.86 42.63 4.55
CA HIS A 135 -9.57 42.13 5.02
C HIS A 135 -8.39 42.91 4.45
N ASP A 136 -8.40 43.19 3.15
CA ASP A 136 -7.36 43.93 2.47
C ASP A 136 -7.30 45.40 2.95
N ALA A 137 -8.45 46.01 3.24
CA ALA A 137 -8.51 47.32 3.87
C ALA A 137 -7.89 47.32 5.27
N LEU A 138 -8.12 46.26 6.05
CA LEU A 138 -7.50 46.09 7.37
C LEU A 138 -5.97 45.91 7.26
N LEU A 139 -5.50 45.11 6.33
CA LEU A 139 -4.05 44.94 6.09
C LEU A 139 -3.39 46.25 5.64
N ALA A 140 -4.05 46.98 4.75
CA ALA A 140 -3.57 48.31 4.32
C ALA A 140 -3.52 49.28 5.49
N TYR A 141 -4.53 49.29 6.36
CA TYR A 141 -4.53 50.13 7.57
C TYR A 141 -3.36 49.73 8.51
N ARG A 142 -3.11 48.44 8.75
CA ARG A 142 -2.00 47.97 9.56
C ARG A 142 -0.64 48.38 8.95
N ALA A 143 -0.48 48.20 7.65
CA ALA A 143 0.72 48.60 6.92
C ALA A 143 0.99 50.09 6.98
N ALA A 144 -0.06 50.94 7.00
CA ALA A 144 0.08 52.40 7.08
C ALA A 144 0.33 52.89 8.51
N ASN A 145 -0.35 52.28 9.53
CA ASN A 145 -0.40 52.86 10.87
C ASN A 145 0.31 52.01 11.95
N GLN A 146 0.63 50.75 11.68
CA GLN A 146 1.24 49.82 12.65
C GLN A 146 2.59 49.24 12.20
N SER A 147 3.08 49.67 11.02
CA SER A 147 4.37 49.25 10.49
C SER A 147 5.51 49.75 11.38
N LYS A 148 6.44 48.83 11.70
CA LYS A 148 7.66 49.08 12.46
C LYS A 148 8.83 48.38 11.79
N PRO A 149 10.07 48.93 11.88
CA PRO A 149 11.26 48.20 11.49
C PRO A 149 11.34 46.88 12.25
N ILE A 150 11.64 45.80 11.56
CA ILE A 150 11.77 44.44 12.13
C ILE A 150 13.09 43.84 11.70
N LYS A 151 13.61 42.95 12.57
CA LYS A 151 14.82 42.19 12.37
C LYS A 151 14.48 40.76 12.01
N ILE A 152 14.98 40.27 10.86
CA ILE A 152 14.70 38.93 10.33
C ILE A 152 16.02 38.18 10.31
N THR A 153 16.11 37.10 11.10
CA THR A 153 17.31 36.26 11.21
C THR A 153 17.14 35.03 10.32
N LEU A 154 18.04 34.80 9.39
CA LEU A 154 18.09 33.62 8.54
C LEU A 154 18.75 32.44 9.27
N THR A 155 18.62 31.24 8.71
CA THR A 155 19.16 29.99 9.31
C THR A 155 20.69 29.93 9.39
N ASP A 156 21.39 30.69 8.55
CA ASP A 156 22.86 30.87 8.58
C ASP A 156 23.34 31.92 9.57
N GLY A 157 22.42 32.61 10.25
CA GLY A 157 22.71 33.67 11.23
C GLY A 157 22.77 35.07 10.61
N GLU A 158 22.66 35.21 9.30
CA GLU A 158 22.55 36.50 8.64
C GLU A 158 21.27 37.22 9.07
N THR A 159 21.34 38.55 9.20
CA THR A 159 20.19 39.34 9.64
C THR A 159 19.80 40.33 8.58
N LEU A 160 18.55 40.30 8.17
CA LEU A 160 17.95 41.21 7.20
C LEU A 160 17.04 42.23 7.94
N GLU A 161 16.93 43.45 7.40
CA GLU A 161 15.99 44.44 7.87
C GLU A 161 14.71 44.42 7.02
N GLY A 162 13.57 44.65 7.65
CA GLY A 162 12.28 44.75 6.98
C GLY A 162 11.32 45.63 7.75
N GLU A 163 10.09 45.71 7.28
CA GLU A 163 8.99 46.41 7.94
C GLU A 163 7.82 45.47 8.23
N SER A 164 7.33 45.48 9.47
CA SER A 164 6.16 44.67 9.83
C SER A 164 4.95 45.08 9.01
N TRP A 165 4.07 44.08 8.67
CA TRP A 165 2.87 44.22 7.84
C TRP A 165 3.11 44.66 6.39
N LYS A 166 4.37 44.80 5.94
CA LYS A 166 4.75 45.16 4.56
C LYS A 166 5.68 44.14 3.94
N THR A 167 6.77 43.79 4.64
CA THR A 167 7.78 42.88 4.10
C THR A 167 7.27 41.44 4.10
N THR A 168 7.38 40.75 2.95
CA THR A 168 7.00 39.36 2.79
C THR A 168 8.20 38.43 2.65
N PRO A 169 8.11 37.15 3.02
CA PRO A 169 9.18 36.17 2.79
C PRO A 169 9.62 36.09 1.33
N TYR A 170 8.69 36.26 0.39
CA TYR A 170 9.00 36.25 -1.04
C TYR A 170 9.85 37.44 -1.47
N GLN A 171 9.55 38.64 -0.97
CA GLN A 171 10.38 39.84 -1.28
C GLN A 171 11.82 39.66 -0.77
N LEU A 172 11.99 39.06 0.41
CA LEU A 172 13.31 38.74 0.95
C LEU A 172 14.02 37.68 0.11
N ALA A 173 13.30 36.61 -0.30
CA ALA A 173 13.86 35.61 -1.19
C ALA A 173 14.35 36.18 -2.52
N VAL A 174 13.62 37.13 -3.11
CA VAL A 174 14.01 37.86 -4.34
C VAL A 174 15.27 38.73 -4.09
N GLY A 175 15.35 39.37 -2.93
CA GLY A 175 16.52 40.17 -2.53
C GLY A 175 17.79 39.34 -2.36
N ILE A 176 17.65 38.10 -1.84
CA ILE A 176 18.77 37.17 -1.66
C ILE A 176 19.18 36.56 -3.01
N SER A 177 18.24 35.94 -3.73
CA SER A 177 18.50 35.29 -5.02
C SER A 177 17.23 35.02 -5.81
N GLN A 178 17.20 35.38 -7.08
CA GLN A 178 16.11 35.07 -8.00
C GLN A 178 15.89 33.55 -8.16
N VAL A 179 16.97 32.76 -8.07
CA VAL A 179 16.90 31.28 -8.12
C VAL A 179 16.22 30.75 -6.86
N LEU A 180 16.57 31.27 -5.69
CA LEU A 180 15.95 30.89 -4.41
C LEU A 180 14.46 31.25 -4.42
N ALA A 181 14.08 32.46 -4.81
CA ALA A 181 12.69 32.90 -4.94
C ALA A 181 11.87 32.04 -5.92
N SER A 182 12.53 31.58 -7.00
CA SER A 182 11.91 30.67 -7.98
C SER A 182 11.64 29.28 -7.42
N ASN A 183 12.57 28.74 -6.63
CA ASN A 183 12.53 27.37 -6.11
C ASN A 183 11.83 27.26 -4.74
N ALA A 184 11.71 28.38 -4.01
CA ALA A 184 11.00 28.39 -2.74
C ALA A 184 9.53 27.96 -2.93
N VAL A 185 9.12 26.99 -2.12
CA VAL A 185 7.76 26.46 -2.06
C VAL A 185 6.97 27.19 -0.97
N ILE A 186 7.58 27.33 0.22
CA ILE A 186 6.98 27.89 1.41
C ILE A 186 8.05 28.50 2.32
N ALA A 187 7.65 29.38 3.26
CA ALA A 187 8.51 29.87 4.34
C ALA A 187 8.20 29.17 5.67
N LYS A 188 9.15 29.22 6.60
CA LYS A 188 8.98 28.86 7.99
C LYS A 188 9.41 30.04 8.84
N VAL A 189 8.47 30.59 9.60
CA VAL A 189 8.63 31.80 10.43
C VAL A 189 8.49 31.41 11.89
N ASN A 190 9.54 31.62 12.70
CA ASN A 190 9.58 31.19 14.10
C ASN A 190 9.21 29.71 14.31
N GLY A 191 9.58 28.85 13.35
CA GLY A 191 9.29 27.42 13.41
C GLY A 191 7.92 27.02 12.86
N GLU A 192 7.05 27.95 12.47
CA GLU A 192 5.75 27.68 11.86
C GLU A 192 5.75 27.93 10.36
N LEU A 193 5.04 27.07 9.60
CA LEU A 193 4.90 27.21 8.16
C LEU A 193 4.08 28.46 7.80
N TRP A 194 4.56 29.22 6.82
CA TRP A 194 4.07 30.55 6.49
C TRP A 194 3.99 30.79 4.98
N ASP A 195 2.87 31.37 4.51
CA ASP A 195 2.72 31.71 3.10
C ASP A 195 3.79 32.72 2.65
N LEU A 196 4.37 32.49 1.49
CA LEU A 196 5.44 33.36 0.97
C LEU A 196 4.99 34.80 0.72
N ASP A 197 3.72 35.03 0.43
CA ASP A 197 3.14 36.36 0.18
C ASP A 197 2.45 36.97 1.42
N ARG A 198 2.42 36.27 2.57
CA ARG A 198 1.88 36.80 3.82
C ARG A 198 2.91 37.71 4.49
N PRO A 199 2.58 38.99 4.78
CA PRO A 199 3.50 39.92 5.46
C PRO A 199 3.97 39.37 6.82
N LEU A 200 5.22 39.66 7.16
CA LEU A 200 5.80 39.43 8.47
C LEU A 200 5.21 40.40 9.50
N GLU A 201 4.95 39.89 10.71
CA GLU A 201 4.22 40.67 11.74
C GLU A 201 5.15 41.31 12.78
N GLY A 202 6.40 40.87 12.90
CA GLY A 202 7.38 41.32 13.88
C GLY A 202 8.74 40.66 13.66
N ASP A 203 9.67 40.85 14.60
CA ASP A 203 10.98 40.19 14.60
C ASP A 203 10.82 38.69 14.55
N CYS A 204 11.58 38.03 13.68
CA CYS A 204 11.41 36.62 13.45
C CYS A 204 12.67 35.92 12.92
N THR A 205 12.66 34.60 13.05
CA THR A 205 13.54 33.70 12.30
C THR A 205 12.84 33.28 11.02
N LEU A 206 13.57 33.27 9.91
CA LEU A 206 13.04 32.89 8.60
C LEU A 206 13.86 31.79 7.96
N GLU A 207 13.15 30.74 7.53
CA GLU A 207 13.71 29.67 6.71
C GLU A 207 12.89 29.55 5.42
N LEU A 208 13.57 29.48 4.27
CA LEU A 208 12.93 29.28 2.96
C LEU A 208 13.07 27.84 2.53
N LEU A 209 11.95 27.14 2.41
CA LEU A 209 11.90 25.71 2.14
C LEU A 209 11.64 25.44 0.65
N THR A 210 12.42 24.51 0.08
CA THR A 210 12.27 24.04 -1.30
C THR A 210 11.57 22.67 -1.34
N PHE A 211 11.26 22.16 -2.53
CA PHE A 211 10.54 20.88 -2.71
C PHE A 211 11.30 19.66 -2.13
N ASP A 212 12.60 19.75 -1.90
CA ASP A 212 13.39 18.67 -1.30
C ASP A 212 13.09 18.47 0.19
N ASN A 213 12.56 19.50 0.86
CA ASN A 213 12.13 19.43 2.25
C ASN A 213 10.75 18.74 2.36
N GLU A 214 10.58 17.82 3.32
CA GLU A 214 9.34 17.03 3.48
C GLU A 214 8.13 17.89 3.88
N GLU A 215 8.33 18.94 4.71
CA GLU A 215 7.24 19.87 5.08
C GLU A 215 6.78 20.70 3.87
N ALA A 216 7.73 21.20 3.09
CA ALA A 216 7.44 21.95 1.86
C ALA A 216 6.79 21.04 0.78
N LYS A 217 7.22 19.82 0.67
CA LYS A 217 6.62 18.81 -0.22
C LYS A 217 5.16 18.53 0.14
N ALA A 218 4.86 18.41 1.44
CA ALA A 218 3.49 18.26 1.92
C ALA A 218 2.61 19.47 1.55
N VAL A 219 3.11 20.71 1.72
CA VAL A 219 2.41 21.94 1.32
C VAL A 219 2.20 21.99 -0.20
N TYR A 220 3.19 21.57 -0.97
CA TYR A 220 3.12 21.52 -2.43
C TYR A 220 2.03 20.55 -2.90
N TRP A 221 1.97 19.35 -2.33
CA TRP A 221 0.95 18.37 -2.64
C TRP A 221 -0.44 18.76 -2.13
N HIS A 222 -0.52 19.43 -0.98
CA HIS A 222 -1.77 20.00 -0.48
C HIS A 222 -2.32 21.06 -1.46
N SER A 223 -1.46 21.93 -1.98
CA SER A 223 -1.85 22.91 -3.00
C SER A 223 -2.28 22.25 -4.32
N SER A 224 -1.63 21.13 -4.68
CA SER A 224 -2.02 20.32 -5.85
C SER A 224 -3.37 19.63 -5.65
N ALA A 225 -3.72 19.27 -4.41
CA ALA A 225 -5.04 18.73 -4.09
C ALA A 225 -6.13 19.77 -4.35
N HIS A 226 -5.90 21.06 -4.05
CA HIS A 226 -6.85 22.13 -4.36
C HIS A 226 -7.08 22.29 -5.88
N ILE A 227 -6.03 22.17 -6.71
CA ILE A 227 -6.18 22.17 -8.18
C ILE A 227 -7.05 21.01 -8.64
N LEU A 228 -6.84 19.82 -8.07
CA LEU A 228 -7.67 18.65 -8.35
C LEU A 228 -9.11 18.89 -7.87
N GLY A 229 -9.30 19.46 -6.68
CA GLY A 229 -10.60 19.80 -6.12
C GLY A 229 -11.38 20.77 -7.01
N GLU A 230 -10.76 21.82 -7.50
CA GLU A 230 -11.34 22.77 -8.45
C GLU A 230 -11.76 22.09 -9.76
N ALA A 231 -10.88 21.24 -10.32
CA ALA A 231 -11.19 20.48 -11.52
C ALA A 231 -12.35 19.50 -11.31
N MET A 232 -12.43 18.86 -10.13
CA MET A 232 -13.52 17.92 -9.76
C MET A 232 -14.83 18.67 -9.52
N GLU A 233 -14.83 19.78 -8.79
CA GLU A 233 -16.03 20.59 -8.51
C GLU A 233 -16.62 21.12 -9.80
N GLY A 234 -15.78 21.70 -10.67
CA GLY A 234 -16.24 22.22 -11.97
C GLY A 234 -16.66 21.14 -12.97
N HIS A 235 -16.25 19.88 -12.79
CA HIS A 235 -16.64 18.79 -13.70
C HIS A 235 -17.83 17.98 -13.21
N PHE A 236 -17.87 17.65 -11.91
CA PHE A 236 -18.89 16.76 -11.36
C PHE A 236 -20.02 17.51 -10.64
N GLY A 237 -19.77 18.73 -10.18
CA GLY A 237 -20.76 19.53 -9.42
C GLY A 237 -21.07 18.98 -8.03
N GLY A 238 -20.29 18.01 -7.53
CA GLY A 238 -20.50 17.34 -6.24
C GLY A 238 -19.96 18.14 -5.05
N CYS A 239 -20.12 17.59 -3.84
CA CYS A 239 -19.64 18.21 -2.60
C CYS A 239 -18.20 17.82 -2.30
N LEU A 240 -17.29 18.77 -2.30
CA LEU A 240 -15.88 18.57 -1.89
C LEU A 240 -15.80 18.32 -0.37
N CYS A 241 -15.01 17.32 0.02
CA CYS A 241 -14.83 16.91 1.42
C CYS A 241 -13.45 17.25 1.96
N TYR A 242 -12.45 16.43 1.64
CA TYR A 242 -11.06 16.55 2.12
C TYR A 242 -10.04 16.40 1.00
N GLY A 243 -8.99 17.25 1.02
CA GLY A 243 -7.87 17.19 0.09
C GLY A 243 -6.49 17.19 0.75
N PRO A 244 -6.13 16.19 1.60
CA PRO A 244 -4.86 16.17 2.29
C PRO A 244 -3.72 15.68 1.40
N PRO A 245 -2.47 16.10 1.69
CA PRO A 245 -1.28 15.41 1.21
C PRO A 245 -1.18 14.02 1.87
N ILE A 246 -0.52 13.10 1.19
CA ILE A 246 -0.18 11.77 1.68
C ILE A 246 1.32 11.52 1.50
N GLU A 247 1.83 10.42 2.04
CA GLU A 247 3.28 10.10 1.99
C GLU A 247 3.89 10.19 0.57
N ASN A 248 3.11 9.85 -0.48
CA ASN A 248 3.54 9.92 -1.87
C ASN A 248 2.43 10.51 -2.74
N GLY A 249 2.28 11.83 -2.70
CA GLY A 249 1.29 12.57 -3.48
C GLY A 249 0.17 13.14 -2.62
N PHE A 250 -1.02 13.16 -3.17
CA PHE A 250 -2.21 13.73 -2.53
C PHE A 250 -3.47 13.00 -2.99
N HIS A 251 -4.59 13.25 -2.31
CA HIS A 251 -5.91 12.86 -2.83
C HIS A 251 -6.91 13.96 -2.55
N TYR A 252 -8.05 13.86 -3.24
CA TYR A 252 -9.24 14.65 -2.90
C TYR A 252 -10.45 13.75 -2.82
N ASP A 253 -11.28 13.93 -1.77
CA ASP A 253 -12.53 13.22 -1.54
C ASP A 253 -13.71 14.10 -1.93
N MET A 254 -14.61 13.57 -2.73
CA MET A 254 -15.84 14.23 -3.15
C MET A 254 -17.04 13.30 -2.97
N TYR A 255 -18.12 13.85 -2.47
CA TYR A 255 -19.41 13.19 -2.51
C TYR A 255 -20.10 13.50 -3.85
N ILE A 256 -20.40 12.44 -4.59
CA ILE A 256 -21.17 12.50 -5.84
C ILE A 256 -22.31 11.49 -5.67
N GLU A 257 -23.55 11.95 -5.89
CA GLU A 257 -24.73 11.13 -5.72
C GLU A 257 -24.78 10.05 -6.80
N ASP A 258 -24.94 8.78 -6.39
CA ASP A 258 -25.11 7.59 -7.24
C ASP A 258 -24.12 7.38 -8.40
N ARG A 259 -22.92 7.98 -8.32
CA ARG A 259 -21.90 7.90 -9.36
C ARG A 259 -20.52 7.50 -8.81
N SER A 260 -19.84 6.62 -9.55
CA SER A 260 -18.42 6.32 -9.35
C SER A 260 -17.57 6.95 -10.45
N VAL A 261 -16.36 7.43 -10.10
CA VAL A 261 -15.42 8.01 -11.05
C VAL A 261 -14.65 6.89 -11.76
N SER A 262 -14.75 6.86 -13.10
CA SER A 262 -14.03 5.90 -13.95
C SER A 262 -12.64 6.42 -14.33
N SER A 263 -11.70 5.50 -14.54
CA SER A 263 -10.35 5.84 -15.07
C SER A 263 -10.38 6.46 -16.48
N THR A 264 -11.47 6.30 -17.21
CA THR A 264 -11.68 6.92 -18.54
C THR A 264 -11.87 8.45 -18.45
N GLU A 265 -12.20 8.97 -17.27
CA GLU A 265 -12.38 10.41 -17.01
C GLU A 265 -11.09 11.13 -16.60
N PHE A 266 -10.03 10.37 -16.24
CA PHE A 266 -8.76 10.96 -15.80
C PHE A 266 -8.11 11.92 -16.81
N PRO A 267 -8.05 11.61 -18.12
CA PRO A 267 -7.46 12.53 -19.08
C PRO A 267 -8.17 13.90 -19.14
N LEU A 268 -9.50 13.91 -18.99
CA LEU A 268 -10.28 15.13 -18.98
C LEU A 268 -10.01 15.96 -17.73
N LEU A 269 -9.99 15.32 -16.54
CA LEU A 269 -9.64 15.99 -15.28
C LEU A 269 -8.20 16.53 -15.32
N GLU A 270 -7.24 15.76 -15.83
CA GLU A 270 -5.86 16.22 -16.01
C GLU A 270 -5.75 17.40 -16.96
N SER A 271 -6.56 17.44 -18.03
CA SER A 271 -6.63 18.58 -18.95
C SER A 271 -7.13 19.83 -18.24
N ARG A 272 -8.18 19.72 -17.41
CA ARG A 272 -8.69 20.84 -16.57
C ARG A 272 -7.62 21.29 -15.56
N CYS A 273 -6.98 20.39 -14.85
CA CYS A 273 -5.87 20.73 -13.95
C CYS A 273 -4.74 21.49 -14.69
N LYS A 274 -4.39 21.07 -15.92
CA LYS A 274 -3.38 21.77 -16.73
C LYS A 274 -3.81 23.19 -17.10
N ASN A 275 -5.09 23.45 -17.35
CA ASN A 275 -5.59 24.80 -17.62
C ASN A 275 -5.51 25.68 -16.37
N ILE A 276 -5.96 25.19 -15.21
CA ILE A 276 -5.84 25.87 -13.91
C ILE A 276 -4.36 26.23 -13.61
N ILE A 277 -3.43 25.33 -13.87
CA ILE A 277 -1.99 25.57 -13.72
C ILE A 277 -1.50 26.69 -14.63
N LYS A 278 -1.95 26.71 -15.90
CA LYS A 278 -1.58 27.75 -16.87
C LYS A 278 -2.10 29.14 -16.50
N GLU A 279 -3.25 29.23 -15.88
CA GLU A 279 -3.87 30.47 -15.41
C GLU A 279 -3.08 31.13 -14.28
N LYS A 280 -2.22 30.39 -13.59
CA LYS A 280 -1.40 30.85 -12.46
C LYS A 280 -2.25 31.50 -11.36
N GLN A 281 -3.38 30.91 -11.04
CA GLN A 281 -4.31 31.39 -10.02
C GLN A 281 -3.59 31.52 -8.67
N PRO A 282 -3.69 32.66 -7.94
CA PRO A 282 -3.08 32.81 -6.63
C PRO A 282 -3.82 32.01 -5.57
N PHE A 283 -3.10 31.56 -4.52
CA PHE A 283 -3.71 31.05 -3.31
C PHE A 283 -3.88 32.20 -2.32
N GLU A 284 -5.13 32.62 -2.09
CA GLU A 284 -5.44 33.77 -1.25
C GLU A 284 -6.03 33.30 0.09
N ARG A 285 -5.33 33.64 1.18
CA ARG A 285 -5.74 33.32 2.56
C ARG A 285 -6.75 34.36 3.08
N LEU A 286 -7.81 33.88 3.72
CA LEU A 286 -8.76 34.73 4.43
C LEU A 286 -9.15 34.08 5.76
N GLU A 287 -9.12 34.83 6.85
CA GLU A 287 -9.64 34.41 8.15
C GLU A 287 -11.05 34.93 8.33
N VAL A 288 -12.01 34.03 8.60
CA VAL A 288 -13.44 34.33 8.59
C VAL A 288 -14.10 33.76 9.84
N LYS A 289 -15.15 34.42 10.33
CA LYS A 289 -16.00 33.96 11.44
C LYS A 289 -16.74 32.69 11.02
N LYS A 290 -16.86 31.75 11.97
CA LYS A 290 -17.49 30.44 11.75
C LYS A 290 -18.96 30.57 11.24
N GLU A 291 -19.73 31.52 11.75
CA GLU A 291 -21.12 31.74 11.35
C GLU A 291 -21.23 32.10 9.87
N ILE A 292 -20.33 32.97 9.39
CA ILE A 292 -20.29 33.38 7.97
C ILE A 292 -19.87 32.20 7.09
N LEU A 293 -18.96 31.37 7.56
CA LEU A 293 -18.54 30.16 6.81
C LEU A 293 -19.66 29.11 6.74
N LEU A 294 -20.49 28.98 7.75
CA LEU A 294 -21.65 28.11 7.69
C LEU A 294 -22.66 28.59 6.62
N ASP A 295 -22.84 29.90 6.42
CA ASP A 295 -23.66 30.44 5.33
C ASP A 295 -22.94 30.23 3.97
N MET A 296 -21.63 30.50 3.88
CA MET A 296 -20.86 30.33 2.66
C MET A 296 -20.88 28.89 2.15
N PHE A 297 -20.82 27.89 3.04
CA PHE A 297 -20.79 26.48 2.72
C PHE A 297 -22.13 25.75 2.91
N LYS A 298 -23.24 26.46 3.03
CA LYS A 298 -24.56 25.84 3.27
C LYS A 298 -24.98 24.80 2.23
N TYR A 299 -24.46 24.91 0.99
CA TYR A 299 -24.67 23.93 -0.07
C TYR A 299 -23.94 22.62 0.17
N ASN A 300 -22.92 22.58 1.05
CA ASN A 300 -22.04 21.45 1.28
C ASN A 300 -22.14 20.95 2.73
N LYS A 301 -22.99 19.93 2.94
CA LYS A 301 -23.23 19.35 4.27
C LYS A 301 -21.96 18.86 4.97
N PHE A 302 -20.93 18.43 4.22
CA PHE A 302 -19.67 17.93 4.79
C PHE A 302 -18.80 19.06 5.35
N LYS A 303 -18.70 20.19 4.65
CA LYS A 303 -17.99 21.36 5.18
C LYS A 303 -18.71 21.93 6.40
N CYS A 304 -20.04 21.95 6.40
CA CYS A 304 -20.83 22.34 7.58
C CYS A 304 -20.60 21.40 8.77
N ARG A 305 -20.52 20.08 8.56
CA ARG A 305 -20.16 19.11 9.61
C ARG A 305 -18.77 19.39 10.18
N ILE A 306 -17.76 19.61 9.32
CA ILE A 306 -16.40 19.94 9.75
C ILE A 306 -16.38 21.21 10.61
N LEU A 307 -17.06 22.27 10.17
CA LEU A 307 -17.18 23.52 10.91
C LEU A 307 -17.82 23.30 12.28
N ASN A 308 -18.89 22.52 12.37
CA ASN A 308 -19.60 22.30 13.63
C ASN A 308 -18.83 21.38 14.60
N GLU A 309 -18.24 20.30 14.10
CA GLU A 309 -17.69 19.24 14.94
C GLU A 309 -16.19 19.44 15.24
N LYS A 310 -15.42 19.93 14.25
CA LYS A 310 -13.94 20.00 14.34
C LYS A 310 -13.39 21.39 14.60
N VAL A 311 -14.09 22.45 14.19
CA VAL A 311 -13.65 23.82 14.41
C VAL A 311 -14.22 24.33 15.74
N LYS A 312 -13.34 24.42 16.75
CA LYS A 312 -13.68 24.89 18.10
C LYS A 312 -13.43 26.39 18.30
N THR A 313 -12.73 27.04 17.39
CA THR A 313 -12.38 28.47 17.42
C THR A 313 -13.50 29.31 16.81
N PRO A 314 -13.70 30.57 17.24
CA PRO A 314 -14.70 31.47 16.68
C PRO A 314 -14.41 31.87 15.22
N THR A 315 -13.13 31.82 14.81
CA THR A 315 -12.67 32.08 13.44
C THR A 315 -11.89 30.87 12.92
N THR A 316 -11.87 30.71 11.60
CA THR A 316 -10.97 29.77 10.92
C THR A 316 -10.62 30.31 9.52
N THR A 317 -9.68 29.66 8.85
CA THR A 317 -9.19 30.10 7.55
C THR A 317 -9.84 29.36 6.39
N VAL A 318 -10.02 30.11 5.30
CA VAL A 318 -10.30 29.58 3.97
C VAL A 318 -9.23 30.05 3.00
N TYR A 319 -9.03 29.28 1.94
CA TYR A 319 -8.19 29.66 0.82
C TYR A 319 -8.98 29.66 -0.47
N ARG A 320 -8.79 30.71 -1.25
CA ARG A 320 -9.29 30.82 -2.62
C ARG A 320 -8.22 30.36 -3.60
N CYS A 321 -8.61 29.60 -4.60
CA CYS A 321 -7.83 29.25 -5.79
C CYS A 321 -8.78 29.36 -6.99
N GLY A 322 -8.71 30.44 -7.75
CA GLY A 322 -9.68 30.72 -8.81
C GLY A 322 -11.14 30.75 -8.31
N PRO A 323 -12.02 29.92 -8.88
CA PRO A 323 -13.41 29.78 -8.42
C PRO A 323 -13.56 28.92 -7.15
N LEU A 324 -12.58 28.10 -6.82
CA LEU A 324 -12.59 27.28 -5.62
C LEU A 324 -12.32 28.11 -4.37
N ILE A 325 -13.19 28.02 -3.38
CA ILE A 325 -12.93 28.44 -2.00
C ILE A 325 -13.04 27.23 -1.12
N ASP A 326 -11.96 26.89 -0.40
CA ASP A 326 -11.92 25.72 0.44
C ASP A 326 -11.63 26.05 1.90
N LEU A 327 -12.29 25.26 2.79
CA LEU A 327 -12.04 25.32 4.23
C LEU A 327 -10.69 24.67 4.52
N CYS A 328 -9.67 25.46 4.75
CA CYS A 328 -8.30 25.03 4.85
C CYS A 328 -7.48 25.90 5.82
N LYS A 329 -6.60 25.27 6.59
CA LYS A 329 -5.66 25.99 7.47
C LYS A 329 -4.45 26.55 6.71
N GLY A 330 -4.16 25.99 5.54
CA GLY A 330 -2.94 26.32 4.78
C GLY A 330 -1.67 25.83 5.48
N PRO A 331 -0.50 26.42 5.15
CA PRO A 331 -0.30 27.35 4.05
C PRO A 331 -0.26 26.68 2.67
N HIS A 332 -0.14 27.48 1.62
CA HIS A 332 -0.10 27.02 0.22
C HIS A 332 1.05 27.64 -0.57
N VAL A 333 1.34 27.07 -1.75
CA VAL A 333 2.24 27.70 -2.73
C VAL A 333 1.64 29.03 -3.22
N ARG A 334 2.48 29.95 -3.71
CA ARG A 334 2.03 31.28 -4.14
C ARG A 334 0.91 31.29 -5.17
N HIS A 335 1.01 30.41 -6.17
CA HIS A 335 0.01 30.29 -7.25
C HIS A 335 0.12 28.91 -7.92
N THR A 336 -0.94 28.49 -8.61
CA THR A 336 -1.04 27.16 -9.27
C THR A 336 0.08 26.92 -10.29
N GLY A 337 0.61 27.98 -10.93
CA GLY A 337 1.72 27.89 -11.89
C GLY A 337 3.06 27.42 -11.32
N LYS A 338 3.21 27.30 -10.00
CA LYS A 338 4.37 26.63 -9.36
C LYS A 338 4.36 25.11 -9.59
N ILE A 339 3.18 24.53 -9.81
CA ILE A 339 2.99 23.10 -10.07
C ILE A 339 3.15 22.86 -11.57
N LYS A 340 4.27 22.26 -12.00
CA LYS A 340 4.59 22.09 -13.44
C LYS A 340 4.05 20.79 -14.02
N ALA A 341 4.02 19.73 -13.22
CA ALA A 341 3.55 18.42 -13.64
C ALA A 341 2.57 17.87 -12.62
N LEU A 342 1.39 17.46 -13.08
CA LEU A 342 0.35 16.82 -12.26
C LEU A 342 -0.23 15.65 -13.02
N LYS A 343 -0.40 14.51 -12.35
CA LYS A 343 -0.96 13.29 -12.90
C LYS A 343 -1.93 12.65 -11.93
N ILE A 344 -3.06 12.15 -12.44
CA ILE A 344 -4.02 11.36 -11.69
C ILE A 344 -3.58 9.89 -11.73
N VAL A 345 -3.46 9.26 -10.56
CA VAL A 345 -2.89 7.90 -10.44
C VAL A 345 -3.97 6.84 -10.39
N LYS A 346 -5.01 7.05 -9.58
CA LYS A 346 -6.10 6.10 -9.38
C LYS A 346 -7.32 6.77 -8.74
N SER A 347 -8.47 6.08 -8.80
CA SER A 347 -9.67 6.39 -8.00
C SER A 347 -10.02 5.22 -7.08
N SER A 348 -10.71 5.49 -6.01
CA SER A 348 -11.32 4.49 -5.11
C SER A 348 -12.53 5.08 -4.41
N SER A 349 -13.43 4.21 -3.94
CA SER A 349 -14.48 4.61 -3.00
C SER A 349 -13.95 4.55 -1.56
N THR A 350 -14.43 5.43 -0.72
CA THR A 350 -14.17 5.47 0.73
C THR A 350 -15.44 5.89 1.46
N TYR A 351 -15.48 5.72 2.77
CA TYR A 351 -16.60 6.20 3.59
C TYR A 351 -16.20 7.47 4.32
N TRP A 352 -17.19 8.33 4.60
CA TRP A 352 -16.98 9.52 5.43
C TRP A 352 -16.38 9.11 6.78
N GLU A 353 -15.22 9.69 7.14
CA GLU A 353 -14.42 9.37 8.35
C GLU A 353 -14.04 7.87 8.49
N GLY A 354 -14.10 7.11 7.42
CA GLY A 354 -13.79 5.68 7.45
C GLY A 354 -14.87 4.80 8.07
N LYS A 355 -16.05 5.36 8.39
CA LYS A 355 -17.17 4.64 8.99
C LYS A 355 -18.07 4.05 7.90
N SER A 356 -18.28 2.75 7.91
CA SER A 356 -19.02 2.00 6.87
C SER A 356 -20.53 2.30 6.83
N ASP A 357 -21.08 2.89 7.87
CA ASP A 357 -22.46 3.34 8.03
C ASP A 357 -22.71 4.76 7.51
N MET A 358 -21.65 5.46 7.10
CA MET A 358 -21.72 6.83 6.59
C MET A 358 -21.69 6.88 5.06
N GLU A 359 -21.82 8.10 4.50
CA GLU A 359 -21.89 8.32 3.06
C GLU A 359 -20.61 7.82 2.34
N THR A 360 -20.81 7.21 1.17
CA THR A 360 -19.72 6.79 0.28
C THR A 360 -19.18 7.98 -0.50
N LEU A 361 -17.87 8.19 -0.45
CA LEU A 361 -17.17 9.26 -1.15
C LEU A 361 -16.33 8.68 -2.30
N GLN A 362 -16.16 9.47 -3.34
CA GLN A 362 -15.20 9.19 -4.41
C GLN A 362 -13.86 9.84 -4.08
N ARG A 363 -12.81 9.04 -4.00
CA ARG A 363 -11.43 9.48 -3.71
C ARG A 363 -10.58 9.38 -4.96
N ILE A 364 -10.03 10.50 -5.41
CA ILE A 364 -9.11 10.56 -6.55
C ILE A 364 -7.70 10.88 -6.03
N TYR A 365 -6.74 10.05 -6.42
CA TYR A 365 -5.33 10.19 -6.05
C TYR A 365 -4.54 10.84 -7.16
N GLY A 366 -3.69 11.79 -6.79
CA GLY A 366 -2.78 12.47 -7.70
C GLY A 366 -1.34 12.52 -7.18
N ILE A 367 -0.44 12.82 -8.09
CA ILE A 367 0.97 13.14 -7.82
C ILE A 367 1.36 14.37 -8.61
N SER A 368 2.25 15.19 -8.07
CA SER A 368 2.72 16.40 -8.76
C SER A 368 4.18 16.71 -8.44
N PHE A 369 4.84 17.38 -9.38
CA PHE A 369 6.25 17.77 -9.28
C PHE A 369 6.49 19.18 -9.82
N PRO A 370 7.51 19.89 -9.31
CA PRO A 370 7.90 21.21 -9.81
C PRO A 370 8.57 21.16 -11.18
N ASP A 371 8.91 19.97 -11.69
CA ASP A 371 9.58 19.75 -12.97
C ASP A 371 9.01 18.51 -13.67
N ASN A 372 8.87 18.59 -14.99
CA ASN A 372 8.46 17.47 -15.85
C ASN A 372 9.50 16.34 -15.88
N LYS A 373 10.78 16.63 -15.63
CA LYS A 373 11.84 15.62 -15.55
C LYS A 373 11.62 14.71 -14.35
N MET A 374 11.34 15.28 -13.19
CA MET A 374 11.01 14.52 -11.97
C MET A 374 9.75 13.63 -12.17
N MET A 375 8.74 14.13 -12.91
CA MET A 375 7.56 13.33 -13.25
C MET A 375 7.93 12.10 -14.10
N LYS A 376 8.76 12.28 -15.13
CA LYS A 376 9.23 11.18 -15.99
C LYS A 376 10.08 10.17 -15.23
N GLU A 377 10.94 10.63 -14.32
CA GLU A 377 11.73 9.77 -13.45
C GLU A 377 10.83 8.96 -12.52
N TRP A 378 9.82 9.60 -11.93
CA TRP A 378 8.82 8.92 -11.11
C TRP A 378 8.02 7.89 -11.93
N GLU A 379 7.58 8.23 -13.15
CA GLU A 379 6.88 7.30 -14.05
C GLU A 379 7.72 6.08 -14.37
N LYS A 380 9.01 6.27 -14.66
CA LYS A 380 9.96 5.18 -14.89
C LYS A 380 10.07 4.26 -13.68
N VAL A 381 10.21 4.83 -12.48
CA VAL A 381 10.24 4.08 -11.21
C VAL A 381 8.93 3.32 -11.01
N GLN A 382 7.76 3.91 -11.32
CA GLN A 382 6.47 3.23 -11.22
C GLN A 382 6.33 2.08 -12.21
N GLU A 383 6.86 2.22 -13.42
CA GLU A 383 6.84 1.17 -14.44
C GLU A 383 7.77 0.01 -14.06
N GLU A 384 8.96 0.31 -13.58
CA GLU A 384 9.87 -0.67 -12.99
C GLU A 384 9.23 -1.39 -11.79
N ALA A 385 8.57 -0.65 -10.90
CA ALA A 385 7.84 -1.21 -9.75
C ALA A 385 6.70 -2.15 -10.18
N LYS A 386 5.92 -1.79 -11.21
CA LYS A 386 4.89 -2.68 -11.77
C LYS A 386 5.47 -3.97 -12.35
N SER A 387 6.66 -3.91 -12.96
CA SER A 387 7.35 -5.09 -13.47
C SER A 387 7.81 -6.02 -12.34
N ARG A 388 8.08 -5.47 -11.14
CA ARG A 388 8.54 -6.18 -9.95
C ARG A 388 7.40 -6.60 -9.00
N ASP A 389 6.14 -6.38 -9.35
CA ASP A 389 4.99 -6.80 -8.52
C ASP A 389 5.07 -8.29 -8.20
N HIS A 390 5.10 -8.65 -6.92
CA HIS A 390 5.21 -10.05 -6.47
C HIS A 390 4.07 -10.94 -7.00
N ARG A 391 2.88 -10.38 -7.28
CA ARG A 391 1.74 -11.13 -7.85
C ARG A 391 2.02 -11.52 -9.29
N LYS A 392 2.65 -10.62 -10.07
CA LYS A 392 3.08 -10.88 -11.44
C LYS A 392 4.20 -11.92 -11.46
N ILE A 393 5.25 -11.73 -10.66
CA ILE A 393 6.36 -12.67 -10.52
C ILE A 393 5.86 -14.05 -10.06
N GLY A 394 4.97 -14.09 -9.07
CA GLY A 394 4.38 -15.31 -8.56
C GLY A 394 3.63 -16.10 -9.63
N LYS A 395 2.89 -15.43 -10.50
CA LYS A 395 2.19 -16.04 -11.63
C LYS A 395 3.16 -16.53 -12.71
N GLU A 396 4.11 -15.67 -13.14
CA GLU A 396 5.07 -15.99 -14.21
C GLU A 396 6.06 -17.11 -13.84
N GLN A 397 6.41 -17.19 -12.56
CA GLN A 397 7.31 -18.24 -12.05
C GLN A 397 6.57 -19.43 -11.44
N GLU A 398 5.24 -19.45 -11.49
CA GLU A 398 4.40 -20.53 -10.95
C GLU A 398 4.66 -20.77 -9.44
N LEU A 399 4.73 -19.68 -8.66
CA LEU A 399 5.01 -19.78 -7.23
C LEU A 399 3.74 -19.93 -6.40
N PHE A 400 2.72 -19.14 -6.69
CA PHE A 400 1.48 -19.12 -5.91
C PHE A 400 0.31 -18.48 -6.68
N PHE A 401 -0.89 -18.70 -6.16
CA PHE A 401 -2.12 -18.05 -6.65
C PHE A 401 -3.11 -17.80 -5.52
N PHE A 402 -4.10 -16.95 -5.79
CA PHE A 402 -5.25 -16.68 -4.92
C PHE A 402 -6.52 -17.14 -5.62
N HIS A 403 -7.50 -17.58 -4.81
CA HIS A 403 -8.79 -18.07 -5.33
C HIS A 403 -9.96 -17.48 -4.54
N ASP A 404 -11.06 -17.17 -5.22
CA ASP A 404 -12.25 -16.53 -4.62
C ASP A 404 -12.93 -17.40 -3.55
N LEU A 405 -12.76 -18.72 -3.59
CA LEU A 405 -13.26 -19.63 -2.56
C LEU A 405 -12.46 -19.57 -1.25
N SER A 406 -11.26 -18.97 -1.25
CA SER A 406 -10.45 -18.78 -0.05
C SER A 406 -9.83 -17.37 -0.06
N PRO A 407 -10.67 -16.31 0.07
CA PRO A 407 -10.22 -14.94 -0.05
C PRO A 407 -9.26 -14.57 1.09
N GLY A 408 -8.09 -14.04 0.73
CA GLY A 408 -7.05 -13.67 1.69
C GLY A 408 -6.16 -14.83 2.14
N SER A 409 -6.30 -16.03 1.54
CA SER A 409 -5.40 -17.16 1.76
C SER A 409 -4.69 -17.53 0.47
N CYS A 410 -3.38 -17.71 0.53
CA CYS A 410 -2.55 -18.00 -0.62
C CYS A 410 -2.35 -19.50 -0.79
N PHE A 411 -2.42 -19.98 -2.04
CA PHE A 411 -2.04 -21.35 -2.43
C PHE A 411 -0.63 -21.31 -3.00
N PHE A 412 0.31 -21.99 -2.35
CA PHE A 412 1.66 -22.15 -2.86
C PHE A 412 1.77 -23.39 -3.74
N LEU A 413 2.23 -23.20 -4.97
CA LEU A 413 2.54 -24.27 -5.93
C LEU A 413 3.89 -24.93 -5.57
N PRO A 414 4.29 -26.04 -6.18
CA PRO A 414 5.51 -26.77 -5.80
C PRO A 414 6.77 -25.90 -5.72
N ARG A 415 6.97 -24.98 -6.70
CA ARG A 415 8.11 -24.05 -6.71
C ARG A 415 8.00 -23.00 -5.60
N GLY A 416 6.80 -22.52 -5.35
CA GLY A 416 6.54 -21.60 -4.24
C GLY A 416 6.66 -22.27 -2.87
N ALA A 417 6.24 -23.52 -2.75
CA ALA A 417 6.39 -24.30 -1.53
C ALA A 417 7.87 -24.56 -1.19
N PHE A 418 8.71 -24.82 -2.20
CA PHE A 418 10.16 -24.91 -2.01
C PHE A 418 10.73 -23.59 -1.44
N LEU A 419 10.40 -22.46 -2.06
CA LEU A 419 10.83 -21.15 -1.60
C LEU A 419 10.37 -20.88 -0.16
N TYR A 420 9.10 -21.17 0.14
CA TYR A 420 8.48 -21.01 1.44
C TYR A 420 9.20 -21.84 2.51
N ASN A 421 9.38 -23.12 2.27
CA ASN A 421 10.03 -24.03 3.21
C ASN A 421 11.51 -23.69 3.40
N THR A 422 12.23 -23.34 2.33
CA THR A 422 13.63 -22.91 2.42
C THR A 422 13.78 -21.68 3.32
N LEU A 423 12.89 -20.71 3.23
CA LEU A 423 12.90 -19.52 4.08
C LEU A 423 12.56 -19.85 5.54
N VAL A 424 11.59 -20.74 5.76
CA VAL A 424 11.22 -21.22 7.12
C VAL A 424 12.37 -22.01 7.73
N ASP A 425 13.03 -22.90 6.99
CA ASP A 425 14.16 -23.68 7.48
C ASP A 425 15.39 -22.79 7.79
N PHE A 426 15.61 -21.77 6.98
CA PHE A 426 16.63 -20.76 7.24
C PHE A 426 16.41 -20.07 8.59
N ILE A 427 15.20 -19.52 8.81
CA ILE A 427 14.92 -18.82 10.07
C ILE A 427 14.87 -19.77 11.26
N ARG A 428 14.37 -21.00 11.09
CA ARG A 428 14.40 -22.07 12.11
C ARG A 428 15.83 -22.38 12.53
N GLY A 429 16.77 -22.47 11.57
CA GLY A 429 18.20 -22.62 11.83
C GLY A 429 18.79 -21.45 12.64
N GLU A 430 18.39 -20.22 12.33
CA GLU A 430 18.81 -19.02 13.06
C GLU A 430 18.29 -19.01 14.52
N TYR A 431 17.05 -19.43 14.73
CA TYR A 431 16.49 -19.54 16.09
C TYR A 431 17.19 -20.61 16.92
N ARG A 432 17.49 -21.80 16.31
CA ARG A 432 18.21 -22.87 16.96
C ARG A 432 19.62 -22.43 17.39
N ARG A 433 20.36 -21.72 16.54
CA ARG A 433 21.68 -21.14 16.89
C ARG A 433 21.64 -20.17 18.06
N ARG A 434 20.45 -19.58 18.34
CA ARG A 434 20.23 -18.64 19.46
C ARG A 434 19.57 -19.29 20.67
N ASN A 435 19.57 -20.60 20.75
CA ASN A 435 18.98 -21.42 21.83
C ASN A 435 17.47 -21.14 22.04
N PHE A 436 16.72 -21.06 20.93
CA PHE A 436 15.27 -21.16 21.00
C PHE A 436 14.85 -22.62 20.85
N THR A 437 13.87 -23.02 21.65
CA THR A 437 13.22 -24.33 21.56
C THR A 437 11.97 -24.21 20.72
N GLU A 438 11.87 -25.01 19.67
CA GLU A 438 10.68 -25.07 18.82
C GLU A 438 9.53 -25.75 19.55
N VAL A 439 8.35 -25.15 19.49
CA VAL A 439 7.09 -25.67 20.04
C VAL A 439 5.99 -25.58 18.99
N VAL A 440 4.93 -26.34 19.17
CA VAL A 440 3.74 -26.31 18.32
C VAL A 440 2.51 -26.14 19.20
N SER A 441 1.71 -25.11 18.94
CA SER A 441 0.48 -24.83 19.63
C SER A 441 -0.75 -25.13 18.75
N PRO A 442 -1.91 -25.50 19.33
CA PRO A 442 -3.15 -25.70 18.59
C PRO A 442 -3.57 -24.46 17.79
N ASN A 443 -4.34 -24.66 16.71
CA ASN A 443 -4.89 -23.56 15.92
C ASN A 443 -6.24 -23.05 16.45
N VAL A 444 -6.99 -23.89 17.15
CA VAL A 444 -8.35 -23.62 17.65
C VAL A 444 -8.31 -23.61 19.17
N PHE A 445 -8.89 -22.59 19.76
CA PHE A 445 -9.04 -22.46 21.21
C PHE A 445 -10.44 -21.96 21.57
N ASN A 446 -10.92 -22.36 22.76
CA ASN A 446 -12.14 -21.84 23.34
C ASN A 446 -11.97 -20.32 23.65
N SER A 447 -13.04 -19.53 23.52
CA SER A 447 -13.06 -18.08 23.76
C SER A 447 -12.53 -17.68 25.14
N LYS A 448 -12.69 -18.55 26.15
CA LYS A 448 -12.19 -18.34 27.52
C LYS A 448 -10.70 -18.03 27.58
N LEU A 449 -9.89 -18.61 26.67
CA LEU A 449 -8.46 -18.29 26.57
C LEU A 449 -8.23 -16.84 26.14
N TRP A 450 -9.02 -16.37 25.18
CA TRP A 450 -8.93 -15.02 24.63
C TRP A 450 -9.49 -13.98 25.60
N GLU A 451 -10.49 -14.33 26.38
CA GLU A 451 -11.02 -13.51 27.49
C GLU A 451 -9.98 -13.37 28.61
N ALA A 452 -9.40 -14.48 29.06
CA ALA A 452 -8.34 -14.48 30.08
C ALA A 452 -7.15 -13.62 29.66
N SER A 453 -6.72 -13.73 28.41
CA SER A 453 -5.60 -12.94 27.88
C SER A 453 -5.94 -11.46 27.58
N GLY A 454 -7.22 -11.11 27.53
CA GLY A 454 -7.72 -9.77 27.16
C GLY A 454 -7.79 -9.51 25.65
N HIS A 455 -7.44 -10.48 24.82
CA HIS A 455 -7.55 -10.34 23.37
C HIS A 455 -9.00 -10.25 22.91
N TRP A 456 -9.93 -10.93 23.58
CA TRP A 456 -11.35 -10.89 23.23
C TRP A 456 -11.90 -9.45 23.28
N GLN A 457 -11.53 -8.68 24.30
CA GLN A 457 -11.99 -7.30 24.50
C GLN A 457 -11.46 -6.31 23.47
N HIS A 458 -10.24 -6.55 22.96
CA HIS A 458 -9.54 -5.58 22.11
C HIS A 458 -9.34 -6.04 20.67
N TYR A 459 -9.65 -7.29 20.35
CA TYR A 459 -9.27 -7.90 19.07
C TYR A 459 -10.33 -8.84 18.47
N SER A 460 -11.50 -9.01 19.11
CA SER A 460 -12.55 -9.96 18.67
C SER A 460 -13.01 -9.76 17.24
N GLU A 461 -13.13 -8.51 16.77
CA GLU A 461 -13.53 -8.18 15.40
C GLU A 461 -12.54 -8.72 14.35
N ASN A 462 -11.27 -8.87 14.73
CA ASN A 462 -10.21 -9.40 13.88
C ASN A 462 -10.00 -10.92 14.05
N MET A 463 -10.87 -11.62 14.75
CA MET A 463 -10.77 -13.07 14.98
C MET A 463 -11.84 -13.81 14.18
N PHE A 464 -11.49 -14.99 13.66
CA PHE A 464 -12.46 -15.95 13.14
C PHE A 464 -13.00 -16.76 14.30
N SER A 465 -14.25 -16.53 14.69
CA SER A 465 -14.96 -17.24 15.76
C SER A 465 -16.13 -18.03 15.20
N PHE A 466 -16.44 -19.15 15.86
CA PHE A 466 -17.53 -20.05 15.50
C PHE A 466 -17.99 -20.83 16.74
N GLU A 467 -19.20 -21.36 16.70
CA GLU A 467 -19.78 -22.11 17.81
C GLU A 467 -19.65 -23.62 17.58
N ILE A 468 -19.22 -24.35 18.61
CA ILE A 468 -19.23 -25.82 18.69
C ILE A 468 -19.88 -26.18 20.03
N GLU A 469 -20.90 -27.05 20.01
CA GLU A 469 -21.59 -27.58 21.21
C GLU A 469 -22.03 -26.48 22.19
N LYS A 470 -22.48 -25.32 21.67
CA LYS A 470 -22.88 -24.11 22.42
C LYS A 470 -21.74 -23.37 23.13
N GLU A 471 -20.51 -23.71 22.82
CA GLU A 471 -19.34 -22.93 23.26
C GLU A 471 -18.70 -22.21 22.07
N THR A 472 -18.21 -21.00 22.33
CA THR A 472 -17.53 -20.21 21.30
C THR A 472 -16.06 -20.58 21.23
N PHE A 473 -15.60 -20.91 20.03
CA PHE A 473 -14.20 -21.16 19.68
C PHE A 473 -13.71 -20.12 18.71
N ALA A 474 -12.39 -19.93 18.66
CA ALA A 474 -11.77 -19.05 17.68
C ALA A 474 -10.45 -19.64 17.15
N LEU A 475 -10.16 -19.33 15.89
CA LEU A 475 -8.83 -19.56 15.31
C LEU A 475 -7.82 -18.57 15.92
N LYS A 476 -6.63 -19.04 16.26
CA LYS A 476 -5.60 -18.21 16.88
C LYS A 476 -5.14 -17.06 15.95
N PRO A 477 -5.25 -15.81 16.39
CA PRO A 477 -4.65 -14.66 15.71
C PRO A 477 -3.20 -14.40 16.14
N MET A 478 -2.77 -15.02 17.27
CA MET A 478 -1.45 -14.91 17.92
C MET A 478 -1.14 -16.19 18.71
N ASN A 479 0.15 -16.47 18.95
CA ASN A 479 0.58 -17.64 19.72
C ASN A 479 0.79 -17.38 21.21
N CYS A 480 0.89 -16.11 21.63
CA CYS A 480 1.27 -15.74 22.99
C CYS A 480 0.42 -16.38 24.11
N PRO A 481 -0.92 -16.48 24.05
CA PRO A 481 -1.69 -17.15 25.10
C PRO A 481 -1.40 -18.65 25.19
N GLY A 482 -1.17 -19.31 24.05
CA GLY A 482 -0.78 -20.73 24.00
C GLY A 482 0.59 -20.96 24.69
N HIS A 483 1.56 -20.07 24.46
CA HIS A 483 2.87 -20.16 25.13
C HIS A 483 2.78 -19.84 26.62
N CYS A 484 1.85 -18.99 27.05
CA CYS A 484 1.56 -18.80 28.49
C CYS A 484 1.06 -20.09 29.14
N LEU A 485 0.16 -20.84 28.48
CA LEU A 485 -0.28 -22.15 28.96
C LEU A 485 0.88 -23.14 29.05
N MET A 486 1.78 -23.17 28.03
CA MET A 486 2.97 -24.03 28.05
C MET A 486 3.93 -23.66 29.18
N PHE A 487 4.09 -22.37 29.48
CA PHE A 487 4.89 -21.94 30.61
C PHE A 487 4.27 -22.39 31.93
N ALA A 488 2.97 -22.23 32.11
CA ALA A 488 2.22 -22.57 33.31
C ALA A 488 2.01 -24.08 33.52
N HIS A 489 2.27 -24.91 32.50
CA HIS A 489 2.01 -26.35 32.55
C HIS A 489 2.69 -27.07 33.72
N ARG A 490 3.84 -26.57 34.20
CA ARG A 490 4.54 -27.05 35.41
C ARG A 490 5.24 -25.92 36.13
N PRO A 491 5.57 -26.10 37.43
CA PRO A 491 6.41 -25.15 38.16
C PRO A 491 7.75 -24.90 37.46
N ARG A 492 8.20 -23.65 37.42
CA ARG A 492 9.44 -23.22 36.77
C ARG A 492 10.44 -22.70 37.81
N SER A 493 11.73 -22.99 37.59
CA SER A 493 12.80 -22.44 38.40
C SER A 493 13.47 -21.25 37.68
N TRP A 494 14.01 -20.30 38.47
CA TRP A 494 14.82 -19.21 37.93
C TRP A 494 16.02 -19.67 37.08
N ARG A 495 16.49 -20.93 37.29
CA ARG A 495 17.58 -21.54 36.49
C ARG A 495 17.18 -21.88 35.08
N GLU A 496 15.90 -22.07 34.83
CA GLU A 496 15.35 -22.31 33.48
C GLU A 496 15.20 -20.99 32.69
N LEU A 497 15.27 -19.85 33.34
CA LEU A 497 15.12 -18.57 32.69
C LEU A 497 16.47 -17.99 32.22
N PRO A 498 16.52 -17.42 31.00
CA PRO A 498 15.40 -17.15 30.12
C PRO A 498 14.96 -18.38 29.31
N LEU A 499 13.69 -18.73 29.42
CA LEU A 499 13.07 -19.77 28.59
C LEU A 499 12.66 -19.14 27.24
N ARG A 500 13.13 -19.72 26.12
CA ARG A 500 12.91 -19.20 24.77
C ARG A 500 12.11 -20.21 23.96
N LEU A 501 10.84 -19.91 23.71
CA LEU A 501 9.95 -20.72 22.89
C LEU A 501 9.77 -20.08 21.52
N ALA A 502 9.80 -20.87 20.46
CA ALA A 502 9.55 -20.43 19.08
C ALA A 502 8.48 -21.32 18.45
N ASP A 503 7.43 -20.73 17.91
CA ASP A 503 6.35 -21.41 17.19
C ASP A 503 6.29 -20.87 15.76
N PHE A 504 6.54 -21.74 14.78
CA PHE A 504 6.35 -21.43 13.37
C PHE A 504 4.91 -21.75 12.94
N GLY A 505 3.97 -21.38 13.80
CA GLY A 505 2.57 -21.69 13.66
C GLY A 505 1.86 -20.79 12.63
N VAL A 506 0.75 -21.33 12.13
CA VAL A 506 -0.16 -20.60 11.25
C VAL A 506 -1.10 -19.75 12.10
N LEU A 507 -1.24 -18.49 11.72
CA LEU A 507 -2.14 -17.51 12.36
C LEU A 507 -3.26 -17.12 11.40
N HIS A 508 -4.40 -16.75 11.98
CA HIS A 508 -5.60 -16.39 11.25
C HIS A 508 -6.13 -15.03 11.73
N ARG A 509 -6.30 -14.07 10.81
CA ARG A 509 -6.85 -12.76 11.12
C ARG A 509 -7.98 -12.41 10.17
N ASN A 510 -9.12 -11.98 10.71
CA ASN A 510 -10.28 -11.58 9.94
C ASN A 510 -10.06 -10.17 9.35
N GLU A 511 -9.12 -10.06 8.42
CA GLU A 511 -8.85 -8.82 7.70
C GLU A 511 -10.00 -8.46 6.76
N LEU A 512 -10.35 -7.18 6.69
CA LEU A 512 -11.39 -6.69 5.77
C LEU A 512 -10.99 -6.95 4.31
N SER A 513 -11.93 -7.35 3.47
CA SER A 513 -11.66 -7.69 2.06
C SER A 513 -10.97 -6.57 1.28
N GLY A 514 -11.32 -5.31 1.53
CA GLY A 514 -10.71 -4.15 0.87
C GLY A 514 -9.27 -3.85 1.29
N THR A 515 -8.78 -4.46 2.38
CA THR A 515 -7.42 -4.27 2.88
C THR A 515 -6.45 -5.34 2.39
N LEU A 516 -6.95 -6.42 1.78
CA LEU A 516 -6.13 -7.52 1.29
C LEU A 516 -5.24 -7.06 0.13
N SER A 517 -3.96 -7.44 0.15
CA SER A 517 -2.96 -6.95 -0.80
C SER A 517 -1.94 -8.04 -1.16
N GLY A 518 -2.33 -8.96 -2.02
CA GLY A 518 -1.46 -10.09 -2.38
C GLY A 518 -0.92 -10.80 -1.14
N LEU A 519 0.39 -11.11 -1.10
CA LEU A 519 1.04 -11.73 0.05
C LEU A 519 1.38 -10.73 1.17
N THR A 520 1.29 -9.42 0.95
CA THR A 520 1.68 -8.41 1.95
C THR A 520 0.63 -8.24 3.04
N ARG A 521 -0.66 -8.55 2.77
CA ARG A 521 -1.73 -8.58 3.76
C ARG A 521 -2.73 -9.69 3.43
N VAL A 522 -2.72 -10.72 4.25
CA VAL A 522 -3.48 -11.95 4.08
C VAL A 522 -4.26 -12.29 5.35
N ARG A 523 -5.25 -13.18 5.25
CA ARG A 523 -6.03 -13.69 6.38
C ARG A 523 -5.39 -14.88 7.06
N ARG A 524 -4.66 -15.70 6.30
CA ARG A 524 -3.89 -16.85 6.79
C ARG A 524 -2.42 -16.62 6.49
N PHE A 525 -1.56 -16.67 7.50
CA PHE A 525 -0.10 -16.52 7.35
C PHE A 525 0.65 -17.33 8.41
N GLN A 526 1.91 -17.64 8.11
CA GLN A 526 2.83 -18.25 9.06
C GLN A 526 3.75 -17.17 9.62
N GLN A 527 3.99 -17.22 10.92
CA GLN A 527 4.89 -16.30 11.62
C GLN A 527 6.03 -17.06 12.29
N ASP A 528 7.22 -16.47 12.32
CA ASP A 528 8.35 -16.89 13.15
C ASP A 528 8.20 -16.33 14.57
N ASP A 529 7.13 -16.72 15.24
CA ASP A 529 6.70 -16.13 16.50
C ASP A 529 7.43 -16.75 17.69
N ALA A 530 8.10 -15.93 18.48
CA ALA A 530 8.86 -16.39 19.63
C ALA A 530 8.58 -15.56 20.89
N HIS A 531 8.58 -16.27 22.02
CA HIS A 531 8.35 -15.69 23.34
C HIS A 531 9.48 -16.06 24.28
N ILE A 532 10.09 -15.05 24.88
CA ILE A 532 11.16 -15.21 25.87
C ILE A 532 10.61 -14.85 27.24
N PHE A 533 10.46 -15.86 28.07
CA PHE A 533 10.11 -15.68 29.49
C PHE A 533 11.39 -15.45 30.27
N CYS A 534 11.53 -14.30 30.92
CA CYS A 534 12.76 -13.90 31.60
C CYS A 534 12.49 -13.16 32.93
N THR A 535 13.51 -13.03 33.74
CA THR A 535 13.44 -12.18 34.94
C THR A 535 13.61 -10.71 34.56
N MET A 536 13.13 -9.79 35.38
CA MET A 536 13.33 -8.34 35.20
C MET A 536 14.83 -7.95 35.10
N GLU A 537 15.71 -8.64 35.84
CA GLU A 537 17.14 -8.43 35.74
C GLU A 537 17.73 -8.85 34.42
N GLN A 538 17.19 -9.92 33.81
CA GLN A 538 17.64 -10.41 32.51
C GLN A 538 17.22 -9.50 31.36
N VAL A 539 16.10 -8.75 31.49
CA VAL A 539 15.75 -7.68 30.57
C VAL A 539 16.80 -6.57 30.58
N LYS A 540 17.29 -6.21 31.78
CA LYS A 540 18.29 -5.14 31.97
C LYS A 540 19.70 -5.52 31.48
N ARG A 541 20.11 -6.79 31.64
CA ARG A 541 21.50 -7.26 31.39
C ARG A 541 21.83 -7.59 29.94
N LYS A 542 20.86 -7.77 29.08
CA LYS A 542 21.17 -8.07 27.70
C LYS A 542 21.29 -6.78 26.90
N LYS A 543 22.55 -6.34 26.67
CA LYS A 543 22.93 -5.86 25.35
C LYS A 543 22.22 -6.75 24.35
N ALA A 544 21.39 -6.18 23.50
CA ALA A 544 20.65 -6.94 22.52
C ALA A 544 21.59 -7.80 21.63
N PRO A 545 21.92 -9.06 22.01
CA PRO A 545 22.89 -9.83 21.24
C PRO A 545 22.27 -10.56 20.07
N SER A 546 21.04 -10.22 19.71
CA SER A 546 20.33 -11.06 18.78
C SER A 546 19.42 -10.36 17.77
N THR A 547 19.46 -9.05 17.73
CA THR A 547 19.19 -8.33 16.50
C THR A 547 20.50 -8.19 15.74
N SER A 548 21.28 -9.30 15.58
CA SER A 548 22.36 -9.22 14.60
C SER A 548 21.67 -8.93 13.28
N PRO A 549 22.06 -7.85 12.59
CA PRO A 549 21.54 -7.48 11.27
C PRO A 549 21.78 -8.59 10.24
N SER A 550 22.46 -9.68 10.65
CA SER A 550 22.95 -10.75 9.77
C SER A 550 21.87 -11.42 8.92
N VAL A 551 20.62 -11.51 9.39
CA VAL A 551 19.53 -12.06 8.57
C VAL A 551 19.08 -11.03 7.54
N ASN A 552 18.91 -9.76 7.95
CA ASN A 552 18.49 -8.68 7.07
C ASN A 552 19.68 -8.12 6.25
N GLN A 553 20.92 -8.11 6.81
CA GLN A 553 22.12 -7.65 6.09
C GLN A 553 22.55 -8.57 4.97
N LYS A 554 22.35 -9.89 5.10
CA LYS A 554 22.66 -10.83 4.00
C LYS A 554 21.61 -10.84 2.88
N THR A 555 20.39 -10.39 3.19
CA THR A 555 19.27 -10.46 2.25
C THR A 555 18.78 -9.10 1.73
N LEU A 556 18.99 -8.02 2.50
CA LEU A 556 18.51 -6.65 2.17
C LEU A 556 19.56 -5.63 2.65
N SER A 557 19.81 -4.57 1.88
CA SER A 557 20.65 -3.47 2.32
C SER A 557 20.00 -2.69 3.46
N LEU A 558 20.74 -2.34 4.50
CA LEU A 558 20.28 -1.60 5.69
C LEU A 558 19.63 -0.24 5.34
N SER A 559 19.97 0.35 4.20
CA SER A 559 19.38 1.60 3.70
C SER A 559 17.86 1.52 3.45
N GLN A 560 17.28 0.32 3.43
CA GLN A 560 15.85 0.10 3.24
C GLN A 560 15.08 -0.14 4.55
N CYS A 561 15.75 -0.09 5.71
CA CYS A 561 15.13 -0.36 7.01
C CYS A 561 14.87 0.95 7.78
N LYS A 562 13.68 1.06 8.40
CA LYS A 562 13.33 2.13 9.31
C LYS A 562 12.96 1.54 10.68
N LEU A 563 13.63 2.01 11.73
CA LEU A 563 13.38 1.59 13.11
C LEU A 563 12.40 2.56 13.77
N THR A 564 11.31 2.05 14.34
CA THR A 564 10.32 2.87 15.05
C THR A 564 9.99 2.29 16.43
N VAL A 565 9.79 3.16 17.42
CA VAL A 565 9.36 2.79 18.76
C VAL A 565 7.99 3.35 19.04
N ASN A 566 7.10 2.48 19.49
CA ASN A 566 5.69 2.78 19.64
C ASN A 566 5.30 2.77 21.12
N LYS A 567 5.28 3.92 21.78
CA LYS A 567 4.61 4.26 23.04
C LYS A 567 4.83 5.72 23.46
N THR A 568 3.93 6.27 24.28
CA THR A 568 3.98 7.65 24.80
C THR A 568 5.12 7.89 25.81
N LYS A 569 5.55 6.85 26.56
CA LYS A 569 6.73 6.89 27.42
C LYS A 569 7.55 5.61 27.21
N ILE A 570 8.80 5.77 26.83
CA ILE A 570 9.74 4.66 26.64
C ILE A 570 10.41 4.36 27.98
N PRO A 571 10.47 3.09 28.43
CA PRO A 571 11.34 2.72 29.54
C PRO A 571 12.78 3.10 29.19
N GLU A 572 13.48 3.75 30.10
CA GLU A 572 14.87 4.20 29.96
C GLU A 572 15.81 3.08 29.45
N GLN A 573 15.56 1.85 29.88
CA GLN A 573 16.34 0.68 29.49
C GLN A 573 16.17 0.34 27.99
N LEU A 574 14.97 0.56 27.43
CA LEU A 574 14.71 0.32 26.00
C LEU A 574 15.37 1.41 25.15
N GLN A 575 15.32 2.65 25.61
CA GLN A 575 15.98 3.79 24.96
C GLN A 575 17.51 3.61 24.96
N ASN A 576 18.10 3.22 26.08
CA ASN A 576 19.52 2.94 26.18
C ASN A 576 19.93 1.79 25.23
N SER A 577 19.14 0.72 25.15
CA SER A 577 19.40 -0.39 24.22
C SER A 577 19.34 0.02 22.76
N LEU A 578 18.46 0.96 22.39
CA LEU A 578 18.35 1.49 21.03
C LEU A 578 19.53 2.41 20.71
N ASN A 579 19.93 3.26 21.65
CA ASN A 579 21.10 4.13 21.48
C ASN A 579 22.39 3.30 21.36
N ASP A 580 22.53 2.21 22.16
CA ASP A 580 23.66 1.28 22.08
C ASP A 580 23.69 0.50 20.75
N PHE A 581 22.55 0.36 20.08
CA PHE A 581 22.47 -0.30 18.77
C PHE A 581 23.08 0.54 17.63
N GLY A 582 23.14 1.87 17.81
CA GLY A 582 23.84 2.80 16.91
C GLY A 582 23.10 3.18 15.62
N GLU A 583 21.90 2.67 15.37
CA GLU A 583 21.09 3.00 14.20
C GLU A 583 20.06 4.10 14.51
N GLN A 584 19.70 4.89 13.52
CA GLN A 584 18.67 5.92 13.68
C GLN A 584 17.29 5.31 13.94
N TRP A 585 16.61 5.81 14.94
CA TRP A 585 15.25 5.40 15.29
C TRP A 585 14.33 6.60 15.53
N SER A 586 13.03 6.40 15.36
CA SER A 586 12.01 7.42 15.55
C SER A 586 10.96 6.96 16.56
N LEU A 587 10.46 7.88 17.36
CA LEU A 587 9.33 7.65 18.25
C LEU A 587 8.03 7.77 17.46
N ASN A 588 7.12 6.80 17.63
CA ASN A 588 5.76 6.83 17.10
C ASN A 588 4.76 6.72 18.26
N PRO A 589 4.31 7.84 18.84
CA PRO A 589 3.41 7.84 19.97
C PRO A 589 2.04 7.24 19.61
N GLY A 590 1.47 6.43 20.51
CA GLY A 590 0.10 5.91 20.37
C GLY A 590 -0.06 4.57 19.66
N ASP A 591 0.95 4.07 18.93
CA ASP A 591 0.89 2.80 18.18
C ASP A 591 1.47 1.60 18.97
N GLY A 592 1.48 1.67 20.29
CA GLY A 592 1.93 0.58 21.17
C GLY A 592 0.87 -0.50 21.36
N ALA A 593 1.32 -1.73 21.70
CA ALA A 593 0.40 -2.77 22.13
C ALA A 593 -0.21 -2.43 23.51
N PHE A 594 -1.43 -2.93 23.78
CA PHE A 594 -2.10 -2.70 25.07
C PHE A 594 -1.28 -3.27 26.26
N TYR A 595 -0.44 -4.27 26.00
CA TYR A 595 0.37 -4.96 27.01
C TYR A 595 1.79 -4.41 27.19
N GLY A 596 2.29 -3.49 26.34
CA GLY A 596 3.62 -2.89 26.55
C GLY A 596 4.22 -2.13 25.36
N PRO A 597 5.44 -1.62 25.53
CA PRO A 597 6.18 -0.91 24.48
C PRO A 597 6.67 -1.85 23.39
N LYS A 598 6.76 -1.32 22.16
CA LYS A 598 7.05 -2.08 20.94
C LYS A 598 8.15 -1.40 20.12
N ILE A 599 9.08 -2.18 19.60
CA ILE A 599 10.05 -1.79 18.58
C ILE A 599 9.63 -2.49 17.29
N ASP A 600 9.42 -1.72 16.23
CA ASP A 600 9.13 -2.23 14.89
C ASP A 600 10.25 -1.91 13.93
N ILE A 601 10.64 -2.89 13.13
CA ILE A 601 11.53 -2.73 11.99
C ILE A 601 10.67 -2.77 10.74
N LYS A 602 10.63 -1.64 10.03
CA LYS A 602 9.91 -1.47 8.77
C LYS A 602 10.89 -1.60 7.61
N ILE A 603 10.56 -2.42 6.63
CA ILE A 603 11.34 -2.62 5.40
C ILE A 603 10.61 -1.95 4.25
N LYS A 604 11.34 -1.22 3.41
CA LYS A 604 10.81 -0.56 2.23
C LYS A 604 10.77 -1.55 1.06
N ASP A 605 9.61 -1.70 0.41
CA ASP A 605 9.48 -2.52 -0.80
C ASP A 605 10.00 -1.78 -2.05
N ALA A 606 10.01 -2.47 -3.18
CA ALA A 606 10.49 -1.92 -4.46
C ALA A 606 9.64 -0.74 -4.98
N ILE A 607 8.43 -0.56 -4.45
CA ILE A 607 7.49 0.52 -4.82
C ILE A 607 7.61 1.70 -3.84
N GLY A 608 8.47 1.58 -2.82
CA GLY A 608 8.68 2.62 -1.82
C GLY A 608 7.76 2.55 -0.60
N ARG A 609 6.91 1.52 -0.45
CA ARG A 609 6.02 1.35 0.70
C ARG A 609 6.78 0.68 1.85
N TYR A 610 6.53 1.14 3.07
CA TYR A 610 7.08 0.52 4.27
C TYR A 610 6.18 -0.60 4.79
N HIS A 611 6.76 -1.76 5.01
CA HIS A 611 6.11 -2.92 5.61
C HIS A 611 6.75 -3.24 6.96
N GLN A 612 5.93 -3.35 8.00
CA GLN A 612 6.37 -3.88 9.28
C GLN A 612 6.70 -5.36 9.13
N CYS A 613 7.94 -5.73 9.42
CA CYS A 613 8.43 -7.10 9.39
C CYS A 613 8.83 -7.56 10.79
N ALA A 614 10.01 -7.15 11.28
CA ALA A 614 10.42 -7.56 12.61
C ALA A 614 9.76 -6.71 13.69
N THR A 615 9.41 -7.36 14.79
CA THR A 615 8.82 -6.73 15.96
C THR A 615 9.40 -7.32 17.24
N ILE A 616 9.70 -6.47 18.21
CA ILE A 616 10.09 -6.85 19.57
C ILE A 616 9.17 -6.10 20.53
N GLN A 617 8.49 -6.81 21.44
CA GLN A 617 7.55 -6.22 22.39
C GLN A 617 7.82 -6.71 23.80
N LEU A 618 7.79 -5.79 24.77
CA LEU A 618 7.81 -6.14 26.17
C LEU A 618 6.38 -6.28 26.69
N ASP A 619 6.12 -7.34 27.44
CA ASP A 619 4.80 -7.65 27.97
C ASP A 619 4.87 -7.93 29.46
N PHE A 620 4.16 -7.10 30.22
CA PHE A 620 3.98 -7.21 31.65
C PHE A 620 2.57 -7.66 32.04
N GLN A 621 1.63 -7.71 31.08
CA GLN A 621 0.21 -7.95 31.30
C GLN A 621 -0.15 -9.44 31.25
N LEU A 622 0.29 -10.16 30.21
CA LEU A 622 0.00 -11.59 30.08
C LEU A 622 0.52 -12.41 31.28
N PRO A 623 1.73 -12.18 31.84
CA PRO A 623 2.16 -12.83 33.05
C PRO A 623 1.22 -12.62 34.26
N ILE A 624 0.61 -11.44 34.36
CA ILE A 624 -0.37 -11.12 35.42
C ILE A 624 -1.70 -11.84 35.12
N ARG A 625 -2.21 -11.73 33.89
CA ARG A 625 -3.50 -12.29 33.49
C ARG A 625 -3.56 -13.82 33.59
N PHE A 626 -2.46 -14.49 33.23
CA PHE A 626 -2.32 -15.94 33.36
C PHE A 626 -1.76 -16.40 34.71
N ASN A 627 -1.54 -15.47 35.64
CA ASN A 627 -0.92 -15.74 36.95
C ASN A 627 0.37 -16.56 36.84
N LEU A 628 1.23 -16.26 35.87
CA LEU A 628 2.49 -16.97 35.66
C LEU A 628 3.47 -16.67 36.80
N THR A 629 4.06 -17.73 37.37
CA THR A 629 5.07 -17.60 38.42
C THR A 629 6.28 -18.51 38.18
N TYR A 630 7.38 -18.20 38.82
CA TYR A 630 8.57 -19.05 38.92
C TYR A 630 9.22 -18.97 40.29
N VAL A 631 9.91 -20.02 40.70
CA VAL A 631 10.65 -20.07 41.95
C VAL A 631 11.94 -19.27 41.84
N GLY A 632 12.09 -18.23 42.61
CA GLY A 632 13.24 -17.34 42.65
C GLY A 632 14.49 -18.00 43.30
N LYS A 633 15.63 -17.26 43.31
CA LYS A 633 16.87 -17.69 43.95
C LYS A 633 16.74 -17.78 45.46
N ASP A 634 15.87 -17.01 46.00
CA ASP A 634 15.51 -16.91 47.43
C ASP A 634 14.44 -17.89 47.86
N GLY A 635 13.97 -18.77 46.98
CA GLY A 635 12.92 -19.73 47.27
C GLY A 635 11.50 -19.17 47.12
N ASP A 636 11.33 -17.87 46.85
CA ASP A 636 10.01 -17.29 46.59
C ASP A 636 9.41 -17.82 45.29
N ASP A 637 8.25 -18.47 45.39
CA ASP A 637 7.52 -19.12 44.29
C ASP A 637 6.51 -18.21 43.56
N LYS A 638 6.40 -16.93 44.02
CA LYS A 638 5.43 -15.96 43.49
C LYS A 638 6.04 -14.94 42.52
N LYS A 639 7.32 -15.09 42.17
CA LYS A 639 7.98 -14.18 41.24
C LYS A 639 7.40 -14.29 39.85
N ARG A 640 7.09 -13.12 39.24
CA ARG A 640 6.51 -13.05 37.89
C ARG A 640 7.59 -12.89 36.84
N PRO A 641 7.53 -13.65 35.73
CA PRO A 641 8.37 -13.40 34.57
C PRO A 641 7.90 -12.15 33.80
N VAL A 642 8.80 -11.63 32.97
CA VAL A 642 8.49 -10.70 31.89
C VAL A 642 8.51 -11.49 30.58
N ILE A 643 7.61 -11.20 29.65
CA ILE A 643 7.62 -11.81 28.34
C ILE A 643 8.18 -10.81 27.31
N ILE A 644 9.09 -11.30 26.46
CA ILE A 644 9.55 -10.58 25.28
C ILE A 644 8.99 -11.33 24.07
N HIS A 645 8.03 -10.71 23.38
CA HIS A 645 7.54 -11.19 22.10
C HIS A 645 8.53 -10.79 21.00
N ARG A 646 8.81 -11.68 20.08
CA ARG A 646 9.77 -11.45 19.01
C ARG A 646 9.36 -12.20 17.74
N ALA A 647 9.33 -11.47 16.64
CA ALA A 647 9.28 -12.02 15.29
C ALA A 647 10.29 -11.26 14.41
N ILE A 648 10.98 -11.94 13.51
CA ILE A 648 11.99 -11.34 12.63
C ILE A 648 11.48 -11.19 11.20
N LEU A 649 10.94 -12.27 10.64
CA LEU A 649 10.28 -12.21 9.33
C LEU A 649 8.91 -11.52 9.43
N GLY A 650 8.28 -11.64 10.59
CA GLY A 650 6.89 -11.29 10.81
C GLY A 650 5.98 -12.30 10.11
N SER A 651 5.43 -11.97 8.94
CA SER A 651 4.73 -12.95 8.08
C SER A 651 5.69 -13.49 7.04
N VAL A 652 5.81 -14.81 6.93
CA VAL A 652 6.61 -15.49 5.90
C VAL A 652 6.12 -15.09 4.51
N GLU A 653 4.80 -15.03 4.30
CA GLU A 653 4.17 -14.60 3.05
C GLU A 653 4.57 -13.17 2.68
N ARG A 654 4.51 -12.25 3.63
CA ARG A 654 4.94 -10.85 3.42
C ARG A 654 6.42 -10.76 3.08
N MET A 655 7.26 -11.54 3.75
CA MET A 655 8.70 -11.57 3.46
C MET A 655 8.97 -12.11 2.05
N ILE A 656 8.25 -13.15 1.60
CA ILE A 656 8.34 -13.65 0.22
C ILE A 656 7.94 -12.56 -0.78
N ALA A 657 6.88 -11.78 -0.52
CA ALA A 657 6.51 -10.66 -1.38
C ALA A 657 7.63 -9.63 -1.51
N ILE A 658 8.18 -9.20 -0.36
CA ILE A 658 9.27 -8.21 -0.32
C ILE A 658 10.51 -8.72 -1.06
N LEU A 659 10.90 -9.98 -0.84
CA LEU A 659 12.04 -10.60 -1.52
C LEU A 659 11.80 -10.76 -3.03
N ALA A 660 10.59 -11.18 -3.44
CA ALA A 660 10.22 -11.29 -4.86
C ALA A 660 10.35 -9.93 -5.57
N GLU A 661 9.87 -8.86 -4.96
CA GLU A 661 9.95 -7.50 -5.50
C GLU A 661 11.38 -6.97 -5.47
N ASN A 662 12.15 -7.22 -4.40
CA ASN A 662 13.53 -6.79 -4.26
C ASN A 662 14.42 -7.44 -5.33
N TYR A 663 14.32 -8.74 -5.50
CA TYR A 663 15.09 -9.48 -6.51
C TYR A 663 14.50 -9.38 -7.92
N GLY A 664 13.28 -8.87 -8.08
CA GLY A 664 12.59 -8.87 -9.39
C GLY A 664 12.44 -10.26 -9.98
N GLY A 665 12.27 -11.29 -9.14
CA GLY A 665 12.20 -12.70 -9.52
C GLY A 665 13.53 -13.36 -9.84
N LYS A 666 14.67 -12.65 -9.71
CA LYS A 666 16.04 -13.19 -9.88
C LYS A 666 16.58 -13.71 -8.55
N TRP A 667 15.98 -14.75 -8.04
CA TRP A 667 16.33 -15.32 -6.73
C TRP A 667 17.80 -15.67 -6.60
N PRO A 668 18.43 -15.46 -5.42
CA PRO A 668 19.75 -16.00 -5.13
C PRO A 668 19.69 -17.53 -5.15
N PHE A 669 20.77 -18.17 -5.57
CA PHE A 669 20.79 -19.62 -5.85
C PHE A 669 20.25 -20.49 -4.70
N TRP A 670 20.63 -20.21 -3.46
CA TRP A 670 20.20 -21.00 -2.29
C TRP A 670 18.69 -20.92 -2.02
N LEU A 671 18.02 -19.85 -2.48
CA LEU A 671 16.59 -19.61 -2.29
C LEU A 671 15.78 -19.85 -3.56
N SER A 672 16.44 -20.01 -4.70
CA SER A 672 15.80 -20.09 -6.01
C SER A 672 14.99 -21.38 -6.18
N PRO A 673 13.71 -21.29 -6.62
CA PRO A 673 12.94 -22.47 -7.02
C PRO A 673 13.29 -22.97 -8.43
N ARG A 674 14.18 -22.29 -9.16
CA ARG A 674 14.67 -22.63 -10.50
C ARG A 674 16.20 -22.58 -10.50
N GLN A 675 16.82 -23.60 -9.88
CA GLN A 675 18.25 -23.63 -9.64
C GLN A 675 19.03 -24.09 -10.88
N VAL A 676 18.62 -25.19 -11.50
CA VAL A 676 19.33 -25.84 -12.61
C VAL A 676 18.35 -26.19 -13.73
N MET A 677 18.72 -25.85 -14.97
CA MET A 677 18.05 -26.31 -16.19
C MET A 677 19.05 -27.13 -17.02
N VAL A 678 18.70 -28.36 -17.35
CA VAL A 678 19.51 -29.21 -18.25
C VAL A 678 18.94 -29.14 -19.67
N VAL A 679 19.80 -28.85 -20.63
CA VAL A 679 19.41 -28.65 -22.05
C VAL A 679 20.21 -29.57 -22.95
N PRO A 680 19.59 -30.58 -23.59
CA PRO A 680 20.31 -31.42 -24.59
C PRO A 680 20.54 -30.65 -25.88
N VAL A 681 21.71 -30.88 -26.51
CA VAL A 681 22.06 -30.30 -27.80
C VAL A 681 21.18 -30.88 -28.92
N GLY A 682 20.85 -32.16 -28.81
CA GLY A 682 20.04 -32.89 -29.80
C GLY A 682 19.40 -34.15 -29.21
N PRO A 683 18.57 -34.86 -29.99
CA PRO A 683 17.81 -36.02 -29.50
C PRO A 683 18.69 -37.15 -28.94
N THR A 684 19.89 -37.36 -29.46
CA THR A 684 20.83 -38.41 -28.99
C THR A 684 21.34 -38.19 -27.56
N SER A 685 21.26 -36.94 -27.08
CA SER A 685 21.69 -36.55 -25.74
C SER A 685 20.56 -36.44 -24.74
N GLU A 686 19.29 -36.65 -25.11
CA GLU A 686 18.13 -36.51 -24.23
C GLU A 686 18.16 -37.43 -23.02
N GLN A 687 18.51 -38.71 -23.24
CA GLN A 687 18.63 -39.66 -22.16
C GLN A 687 19.71 -39.27 -21.14
N TYR A 688 20.84 -38.76 -21.62
CA TYR A 688 21.90 -38.26 -20.76
C TYR A 688 21.48 -36.98 -20.01
N ALA A 689 20.77 -36.07 -20.69
CA ALA A 689 20.22 -34.90 -20.05
C ALA A 689 19.27 -35.25 -18.90
N GLN A 690 18.42 -36.26 -19.10
CA GLN A 690 17.52 -36.74 -18.04
C GLN A 690 18.30 -37.38 -16.87
N GLN A 691 19.35 -38.14 -17.15
CA GLN A 691 20.22 -38.71 -16.10
C GLN A 691 20.92 -37.63 -15.29
N VAL A 692 21.49 -36.62 -15.95
CA VAL A 692 22.09 -35.45 -15.28
C VAL A 692 21.07 -34.73 -14.42
N CYS A 693 19.88 -34.46 -14.95
CA CYS A 693 18.79 -33.80 -14.20
C CYS A 693 18.46 -34.58 -12.92
N ASN A 694 18.31 -35.91 -13.01
CA ASN A 694 18.05 -36.79 -11.88
C ASN A 694 19.18 -36.73 -10.82
N GLN A 695 20.44 -36.75 -11.25
CA GLN A 695 21.61 -36.63 -10.34
C GLN A 695 21.60 -35.30 -9.56
N PHE A 696 21.24 -34.18 -10.22
CA PHE A 696 21.08 -32.90 -9.52
C PHE A 696 19.89 -32.92 -8.58
N PHE A 697 18.78 -33.53 -8.97
CA PHE A 697 17.61 -33.66 -8.11
C PHE A 697 17.92 -34.50 -6.85
N GLU A 698 18.57 -35.64 -7.01
CA GLU A 698 19.03 -36.52 -5.90
C GLU A 698 20.06 -35.82 -5.00
N ALA A 699 20.87 -34.92 -5.59
CA ALA A 699 21.78 -34.06 -4.83
C ALA A 699 21.09 -32.94 -4.05
N GLY A 700 19.74 -32.82 -4.16
CA GLY A 700 18.91 -31.88 -3.42
C GLY A 700 18.75 -30.50 -4.10
N PHE A 701 18.92 -30.42 -5.41
CA PHE A 701 18.66 -29.21 -6.17
C PHE A 701 17.29 -29.23 -6.87
N MET A 702 16.72 -28.05 -7.09
CA MET A 702 15.57 -27.89 -7.98
C MET A 702 16.09 -27.88 -9.42
N SER A 703 15.98 -29.03 -10.08
CA SER A 703 16.46 -29.25 -11.45
C SER A 703 15.32 -29.62 -12.39
N ASP A 704 15.35 -29.03 -13.56
CA ASP A 704 14.41 -29.30 -14.66
C ASP A 704 15.22 -29.66 -15.92
N VAL A 705 14.58 -30.33 -16.90
CA VAL A 705 15.17 -30.67 -18.20
C VAL A 705 14.24 -30.20 -19.34
N ASP A 706 14.82 -29.59 -20.38
CA ASP A 706 14.06 -29.14 -21.57
C ASP A 706 14.23 -30.14 -22.72
N LEU A 707 13.26 -31.05 -22.85
CA LEU A 707 13.23 -32.07 -23.92
C LEU A 707 12.36 -31.67 -25.13
N ASP A 708 11.93 -30.40 -25.22
CA ASP A 708 11.10 -29.92 -26.36
C ASP A 708 11.91 -29.94 -27.67
N GLN A 709 11.62 -30.90 -28.52
CA GLN A 709 12.29 -31.07 -29.83
C GLN A 709 11.88 -30.00 -30.86
N SER A 710 10.80 -29.25 -30.63
CA SER A 710 10.36 -28.17 -31.51
C SER A 710 11.21 -26.90 -31.38
N CYS A 711 12.04 -26.82 -30.37
CA CYS A 711 12.88 -25.66 -30.06
C CYS A 711 14.35 -25.90 -30.40
N THR A 712 14.99 -24.93 -31.03
CA THR A 712 16.45 -24.95 -31.26
C THR A 712 17.20 -24.78 -29.93
N LEU A 713 18.45 -25.27 -29.84
CA LEU A 713 19.29 -25.14 -28.65
C LEU A 713 19.38 -23.72 -28.12
N ASN A 714 19.61 -22.74 -29.00
CA ASN A 714 19.67 -21.32 -28.60
C ASN A 714 18.37 -20.81 -28.03
N LYS A 715 17.23 -21.26 -28.55
CA LYS A 715 15.91 -20.90 -28.03
C LYS A 715 15.67 -21.53 -26.67
N LYS A 716 16.04 -22.81 -26.45
CA LYS A 716 15.96 -23.47 -25.13
C LYS A 716 16.80 -22.73 -24.09
N ILE A 717 18.06 -22.40 -24.40
CA ILE A 717 18.93 -21.63 -23.52
C ILE A 717 18.29 -20.26 -23.19
N ARG A 718 17.80 -19.56 -24.22
CA ARG A 718 17.15 -18.27 -24.03
C ARG A 718 15.89 -18.36 -23.16
N ASN A 719 15.08 -19.39 -23.35
CA ASN A 719 13.91 -19.64 -22.53
C ASN A 719 14.28 -19.88 -21.06
N ALA A 720 15.32 -20.67 -20.80
CA ALA A 720 15.83 -20.92 -19.46
C ALA A 720 16.36 -19.65 -18.78
N GLN A 721 17.04 -18.77 -19.53
CA GLN A 721 17.48 -17.45 -19.04
C GLN A 721 16.30 -16.55 -18.69
N LEU A 722 15.30 -16.46 -19.56
CA LEU A 722 14.07 -15.68 -19.32
C LEU A 722 13.26 -16.21 -18.14
N ALA A 723 13.24 -17.54 -17.97
CA ALA A 723 12.65 -18.21 -16.83
C ALA A 723 13.44 -18.04 -15.52
N GLN A 724 14.62 -17.41 -15.56
CA GLN A 724 15.47 -17.08 -14.44
C GLN A 724 16.11 -18.31 -13.73
N TYR A 725 16.45 -19.38 -14.48
CA TYR A 725 17.28 -20.44 -13.95
C TYR A 725 18.69 -19.92 -13.65
N ASN A 726 19.19 -20.19 -12.44
CA ASN A 726 20.52 -19.72 -12.03
C ASN A 726 21.63 -20.33 -12.91
N PHE A 727 21.58 -21.65 -13.12
CA PHE A 727 22.54 -22.39 -13.95
C PHE A 727 21.85 -23.17 -15.06
N ILE A 728 22.40 -23.12 -16.25
CA ILE A 728 21.92 -23.81 -17.46
C ILE A 728 23.05 -24.76 -17.88
N LEU A 729 22.75 -26.06 -17.84
CA LEU A 729 23.71 -27.12 -18.14
C LEU A 729 23.40 -27.65 -19.55
N VAL A 730 24.27 -27.35 -20.48
CA VAL A 730 24.17 -27.85 -21.85
C VAL A 730 24.93 -29.15 -21.99
N VAL A 731 24.27 -30.17 -22.56
CA VAL A 731 24.84 -31.50 -22.70
C VAL A 731 24.71 -32.02 -24.15
N GLY A 732 25.83 -32.44 -24.72
CA GLY A 732 25.93 -33.05 -26.03
C GLY A 732 26.69 -34.37 -25.97
N GLU A 733 27.06 -34.93 -27.11
CA GLU A 733 27.80 -36.21 -27.18
C GLU A 733 29.17 -36.12 -26.52
N LYS A 734 29.82 -34.95 -26.60
CA LYS A 734 31.12 -34.71 -25.97
C LYS A 734 31.01 -34.74 -24.45
N GLU A 735 30.05 -34.00 -23.89
CA GLU A 735 29.79 -33.95 -22.46
C GLU A 735 29.33 -35.33 -21.93
N LYS A 736 28.55 -36.07 -22.71
CA LYS A 736 28.15 -37.45 -22.40
C LYS A 736 29.34 -38.39 -22.30
N ALA A 737 30.26 -38.33 -23.25
CA ALA A 737 31.47 -39.18 -23.26
C ALA A 737 32.39 -38.92 -22.03
N ASN A 738 32.42 -37.65 -21.56
CA ASN A 738 33.29 -37.22 -20.47
C ASN A 738 32.59 -37.20 -19.11
N ASN A 739 31.29 -37.61 -19.02
CA ASN A 739 30.44 -37.45 -17.84
C ASN A 739 30.50 -36.04 -17.28
N ALA A 740 30.30 -35.06 -18.17
CA ALA A 740 30.47 -33.64 -17.91
C ALA A 740 29.23 -32.84 -18.35
N VAL A 741 29.20 -31.55 -18.03
CA VAL A 741 28.21 -30.58 -18.43
C VAL A 741 28.90 -29.29 -18.86
N ASN A 742 28.34 -28.59 -19.84
CA ASN A 742 28.77 -27.23 -20.19
C ASN A 742 27.96 -26.25 -19.40
N VAL A 743 28.60 -25.59 -18.42
CA VAL A 743 27.89 -24.72 -17.44
C VAL A 743 27.76 -23.32 -17.98
N ARG A 744 26.52 -22.78 -17.92
CA ARG A 744 26.18 -21.39 -18.23
C ARG A 744 25.33 -20.78 -17.12
N THR A 745 25.38 -19.46 -16.98
CA THR A 745 24.56 -18.73 -16.03
C THR A 745 23.40 -18.01 -16.75
N ARG A 746 22.39 -17.57 -16.00
CA ARG A 746 21.31 -16.75 -16.53
C ARG A 746 21.78 -15.43 -17.17
N ASP A 747 22.93 -14.90 -16.75
CA ASP A 747 23.54 -13.69 -17.29
C ASP A 747 24.43 -13.96 -18.51
N ASN A 748 24.31 -15.15 -19.11
CA ASN A 748 24.99 -15.60 -20.32
C ASN A 748 26.52 -15.78 -20.20
N LYS A 749 27.09 -15.90 -18.99
CA LYS A 749 28.47 -16.31 -18.81
C LYS A 749 28.58 -17.79 -19.10
N ILE A 750 29.68 -18.19 -19.80
CA ILE A 750 29.98 -19.57 -20.15
C ILE A 750 31.23 -19.98 -19.38
N HIS A 751 31.08 -20.98 -18.53
CA HIS A 751 32.19 -21.52 -17.71
C HIS A 751 32.86 -22.77 -18.33
N GLY A 752 32.32 -23.26 -19.46
CA GLY A 752 32.84 -24.39 -20.18
C GLY A 752 32.43 -25.74 -19.62
N GLU A 753 33.20 -26.78 -20.00
CA GLU A 753 32.97 -28.18 -19.66
C GLU A 753 33.53 -28.51 -18.28
N ILE A 754 32.69 -29.02 -17.39
CA ILE A 754 33.04 -29.39 -16.01
C ILE A 754 32.36 -30.73 -15.70
N SER A 755 33.05 -31.64 -14.97
CA SER A 755 32.45 -32.93 -14.59
C SER A 755 31.14 -32.71 -13.75
N VAL A 756 30.17 -33.62 -13.90
CA VAL A 756 28.93 -33.58 -13.16
C VAL A 756 29.17 -33.56 -11.65
N SER A 757 30.08 -34.40 -11.14
CA SER A 757 30.43 -34.47 -9.72
C SER A 757 31.01 -33.16 -9.19
N SER A 758 31.97 -32.55 -9.87
CA SER A 758 32.58 -31.28 -9.46
C SER A 758 31.55 -30.13 -9.48
N THR A 759 30.65 -30.14 -10.46
CA THR A 759 29.60 -29.14 -10.54
C THR A 759 28.63 -29.27 -9.35
N ILE A 760 28.21 -30.49 -9.00
CA ILE A 760 27.34 -30.75 -7.85
C ILE A 760 28.04 -30.32 -6.55
N GLU A 761 29.30 -30.65 -6.34
CA GLU A 761 30.05 -30.26 -5.14
C GLU A 761 30.15 -28.74 -5.00
N LYS A 762 30.46 -28.04 -6.09
CA LYS A 762 30.58 -26.59 -6.12
C LYS A 762 29.24 -25.92 -5.78
N LEU A 763 28.16 -26.38 -6.41
CA LEU A 763 26.79 -25.86 -6.14
C LEU A 763 26.32 -26.20 -4.72
N LYS A 764 26.64 -27.38 -4.17
CA LYS A 764 26.36 -27.69 -2.75
C LYS A 764 27.05 -26.72 -1.81
N LYS A 765 28.33 -26.37 -2.09
CA LYS A 765 29.06 -25.36 -1.32
C LYS A 765 28.36 -24.00 -1.37
N PHE A 766 27.95 -23.54 -2.53
CA PHE A 766 27.22 -22.27 -2.68
C PHE A 766 25.88 -22.26 -1.93
N LYS A 767 25.13 -23.36 -2.02
CA LYS A 767 23.85 -23.51 -1.31
C LYS A 767 24.04 -23.48 0.21
N THR A 768 25.03 -24.21 0.73
CA THR A 768 25.32 -24.29 2.18
C THR A 768 25.85 -22.96 2.73
N SER A 769 26.71 -22.27 1.98
CA SER A 769 27.28 -20.98 2.35
C SER A 769 26.29 -19.81 2.13
N GLN A 770 25.13 -20.07 1.52
CA GLN A 770 24.10 -19.07 1.22
C GLN A 770 24.64 -17.85 0.48
N ILE A 771 25.50 -18.09 -0.51
CA ILE A 771 26.11 -17.03 -1.32
C ILE A 771 25.02 -16.31 -2.11
N ALA A 772 25.05 -14.99 -2.08
CA ALA A 772 24.05 -14.15 -2.78
C ALA A 772 24.29 -14.17 -4.30
N ASN A 773 25.55 -14.11 -4.74
CA ASN A 773 25.97 -13.97 -6.14
C ASN A 773 26.67 -15.24 -6.63
N ALA A 774 26.00 -16.38 -6.48
CA ALA A 774 26.57 -17.69 -6.86
C ALA A 774 27.00 -17.77 -8.34
N GLU A 775 26.28 -17.05 -9.22
CA GLU A 775 26.58 -17.00 -10.66
C GLU A 775 27.84 -16.19 -11.00
N GLU A 776 28.23 -15.26 -10.13
CA GLU A 776 29.45 -14.46 -10.30
C GLU A 776 30.67 -15.20 -9.77
N GLU A 777 30.50 -16.01 -8.72
CA GLU A 777 31.55 -16.78 -8.05
C GLU A 777 31.75 -18.16 -8.66
N PHE A 778 30.89 -18.59 -9.59
CA PHE A 778 31.04 -19.87 -10.31
C PHE A 778 32.15 -19.76 -11.36
#